data_4b1ecd6603efb58f2a81003e1eb4fff1
#
_entry.id   4b1ecd6603efb58f2a81003e1eb4fff1
#
_cell.length_a   1.000
_cell.length_b   1.000
_cell.length_c   1.000
_cell.angle_alpha   90.00
_cell.angle_beta   90.00
_cell.angle_gamma   90.00
#
_symmetry.space_group_name_H-M   'P 1'
#
loop_
_entity.id
_entity.type
_entity.pdbx_description
1 polymer ?
#
loop_
_entity_poly.entity_id
_entity_poly.type
_entity_poly.pdbx_seq_one_letter_code
_entity_poly.pdbx_strand_id
1 'polypeptide(L)'
;MKCPICKKTIPDNALKCPYCKARTGLICKNCNTVNSIFDFTCKKCGKEILKACPNCSSVNLPNAEKCRKCGYIFSANKPSAEEGEIRLEYPANLVSQQSAKNILIKGLLSNDKKIFSLSGEKGIGKSLVLKAIMHDLKHKNFSWLYGKCTPITQLTPGGLIQDILLNIFNLPNFCLNNLQFKKDASKYFKNEFSELNNNEIFDLINFLYPHQEGTFEEIAAAKNRTFDFLNKIFDTITLNNKFVIVVDNFDFIDGFSYEFISRYIKKENVWGNLKFLLIYNEPKPAKGYFYFPSNKDENIYLDVGIAPLEFKQINTLVEQKNNKIQGLPQLSKSELLEIYKISRGNPSFINHALDLCFDCQLSGQQFELATTFTGVLEYRLALLSHINPIAYDILLGSAIIGDKINMNLIKEIFETDDKTFRDVMIYLKKMDYITPVNELYCEFSSLTLWETIIKTAKNDINYSKINKKIFNHLNGFTLNSHAILGIIAQNLKQPELALDIWTKNTKLAAYAGDLNLYAISQKQSMALINEFDESQTLKIRYNISERLGKLLANSNPSEAIEYLPDAISNAQAVGDSPKEIELLAYLASCCRKTGNYFGEVECVDSVLKKVKPEDVVEIALLKTTKLNALLNIGNCGQIINMIDTEIMPVLDQYFSKKQNAADPQLGFMYETWLKTYLVHANALVMQGNDRSFEILTILFDIIDRNQIQDELFICKCKLTLAFANTVKGNFKASEQMLEEVLRSYRENVMDNETILRWNFINIINNFFRKRYDGVQEDLFQVVTFANNNGDNFTKNILKTLLGKVFKDNNNSKQAMEIYNDQIAYFAKEKMALGALLTWFLIADATLITEGPQNAREIAEQALEVAQNPKIDNYFFVILLKMVIAKCCITVSDFETAKSHLESAILIARKFNIKDLLSRLYILYGKYFQELGLIKSAQQQEYLKGAEKMYKQAEELIAKTKNAYVNSDLKKAQNVLSSFCKLNNIEI
;
A
#
# COMPACT_ATOMS: atom_id res chain seq x y z
N MET A 1 -39.10 18.40 -8.60
CA MET A 1 -38.07 17.83 -9.49
C MET A 1 -37.86 18.64 -10.75
N LYS A 2 -36.73 18.49 -11.46
CA LYS A 2 -36.53 19.13 -12.79
C LYS A 2 -37.01 18.17 -13.90
N CYS A 3 -37.70 18.71 -14.91
CA CYS A 3 -38.09 17.92 -16.07
C CYS A 3 -36.86 17.40 -16.83
N PRO A 4 -36.75 16.11 -17.13
CA PRO A 4 -35.57 15.55 -17.80
C PRO A 4 -35.36 16.07 -19.24
N ILE A 5 -36.44 16.54 -19.88
CA ILE A 5 -36.38 17.03 -21.28
C ILE A 5 -36.17 18.53 -21.39
N CYS A 6 -36.99 19.35 -20.72
CA CYS A 6 -36.89 20.80 -20.84
C CYS A 6 -36.22 21.53 -19.66
N LYS A 7 -35.71 20.78 -18.66
CA LYS A 7 -34.98 21.27 -17.50
C LYS A 7 -35.70 22.23 -16.57
N LYS A 8 -36.92 22.57 -16.84
CA LYS A 8 -37.71 23.48 -15.98
C LYS A 8 -38.13 22.75 -14.70
N THR A 9 -38.16 23.47 -13.59
CA THR A 9 -38.62 22.93 -12.29
C THR A 9 -40.11 22.64 -12.39
N ILE A 10 -40.50 21.43 -11.99
CA ILE A 10 -41.87 20.89 -11.99
C ILE A 10 -42.17 20.28 -10.61
N PRO A 11 -43.46 20.19 -10.22
CA PRO A 11 -43.83 19.51 -8.95
C PRO A 11 -43.32 18.09 -8.90
N ASP A 12 -42.96 17.62 -7.71
CA ASP A 12 -42.35 16.28 -7.51
C ASP A 12 -43.32 15.12 -7.82
N ASN A 13 -44.61 15.40 -7.85
CA ASN A 13 -45.67 14.44 -8.20
C ASN A 13 -46.21 14.63 -9.64
N ALA A 14 -45.54 15.36 -10.49
CA ALA A 14 -45.97 15.63 -11.85
C ALA A 14 -45.80 14.37 -12.73
N LEU A 15 -46.88 13.85 -13.30
CA LEU A 15 -46.88 12.77 -14.28
C LEU A 15 -46.45 13.18 -15.67
N LYS A 16 -46.70 14.43 -16.00
CA LYS A 16 -46.30 15.08 -17.27
C LYS A 16 -45.77 16.47 -16.96
N CYS A 17 -44.70 16.86 -17.66
CA CYS A 17 -44.19 18.21 -17.57
C CYS A 17 -45.20 19.22 -18.08
N PRO A 18 -45.59 20.28 -17.32
CA PRO A 18 -46.57 21.26 -17.79
C PRO A 18 -46.03 22.08 -18.95
N TYR A 19 -44.70 22.19 -19.10
CA TYR A 19 -44.06 23.03 -20.13
C TYR A 19 -43.83 22.30 -21.45
N CYS A 20 -43.31 21.08 -21.46
CA CYS A 20 -43.00 20.33 -22.69
C CYS A 20 -43.87 19.10 -22.91
N LYS A 21 -44.87 18.86 -22.04
CA LYS A 21 -45.82 17.73 -22.08
C LYS A 21 -45.16 16.34 -22.00
N ALA A 22 -43.87 16.24 -21.82
CA ALA A 22 -43.16 14.97 -21.67
C ALA A 22 -43.64 14.24 -20.41
N ARG A 23 -43.64 12.91 -20.42
CA ARG A 23 -43.96 12.08 -19.27
C ARG A 23 -42.79 12.15 -18.29
N THR A 24 -43.04 12.48 -17.06
CA THR A 24 -42.02 12.68 -15.99
C THR A 24 -42.23 11.73 -14.81
N GLY A 25 -43.40 11.08 -14.72
CA GLY A 25 -43.70 10.18 -13.60
C GLY A 25 -44.45 8.93 -14.00
N LEU A 26 -44.36 7.91 -13.12
CA LEU A 26 -45.10 6.66 -13.16
C LEU A 26 -45.82 6.45 -11.83
N ILE A 27 -47.09 6.05 -11.89
CA ILE A 27 -47.89 5.73 -10.69
C ILE A 27 -47.62 4.28 -10.33
N CYS A 28 -47.21 4.03 -9.09
CA CYS A 28 -47.16 2.69 -8.53
C CYS A 28 -48.60 2.14 -8.35
N LYS A 29 -48.94 1.04 -8.99
CA LYS A 29 -50.29 0.44 -8.90
C LYS A 29 -50.62 -0.11 -7.51
N ASN A 30 -49.59 -0.31 -6.65
CA ASN A 30 -49.79 -0.86 -5.30
C ASN A 30 -50.07 0.19 -4.21
N CYS A 31 -49.43 1.35 -4.31
CA CYS A 31 -49.54 2.39 -3.25
C CYS A 31 -49.88 3.78 -3.80
N ASN A 32 -50.19 3.91 -5.05
CA ASN A 32 -50.56 5.11 -5.79
C ASN A 32 -49.50 6.24 -5.71
N THR A 33 -48.28 5.96 -5.28
CA THR A 33 -47.20 6.93 -5.23
C THR A 33 -46.64 7.20 -6.63
N VAL A 34 -46.39 8.47 -6.93
CA VAL A 34 -45.77 8.88 -8.19
C VAL A 34 -44.26 8.68 -8.05
N ASN A 35 -43.64 7.98 -8.96
CA ASN A 35 -42.23 7.69 -9.07
C ASN A 35 -41.70 8.27 -10.36
N SER A 36 -40.39 8.46 -10.48
CA SER A 36 -39.76 8.85 -11.73
C SER A 36 -39.98 7.78 -12.80
N ILE A 37 -40.02 8.18 -14.06
CA ILE A 37 -40.06 7.25 -15.21
C ILE A 37 -38.82 6.36 -15.33
N PHE A 38 -37.81 6.61 -14.50
CA PHE A 38 -36.55 5.85 -14.42
C PHE A 38 -36.49 4.93 -13.19
N ASP A 39 -37.46 5.01 -12.28
CA ASP A 39 -37.46 4.16 -11.10
C ASP A 39 -37.97 2.75 -11.50
N PHE A 40 -37.16 1.73 -11.27
CA PHE A 40 -37.55 0.33 -11.48
C PHE A 40 -38.41 -0.18 -10.33
N THR A 41 -38.18 0.36 -9.12
CA THR A 41 -38.94 0.02 -7.93
C THR A 41 -39.61 1.26 -7.32
N CYS A 42 -40.77 1.06 -6.71
CA CYS A 42 -41.51 2.14 -6.07
C CYS A 42 -40.78 2.68 -4.84
N LYS A 43 -40.55 3.98 -4.76
CA LYS A 43 -39.87 4.66 -3.64
C LYS A 43 -40.58 4.49 -2.30
N LYS A 44 -41.91 4.24 -2.29
CA LYS A 44 -42.67 4.13 -1.06
C LYS A 44 -42.89 2.68 -0.61
N CYS A 45 -43.17 1.76 -1.51
CA CYS A 45 -43.56 0.38 -1.14
C CYS A 45 -42.58 -0.67 -1.66
N GLY A 46 -41.52 -0.30 -2.39
CA GLY A 46 -40.50 -1.20 -2.90
C GLY A 46 -40.95 -2.16 -4.02
N LYS A 47 -42.23 -2.10 -4.46
CA LYS A 47 -42.69 -2.95 -5.57
C LYS A 47 -42.12 -2.47 -6.90
N GLU A 48 -41.83 -3.43 -7.77
CA GLU A 48 -41.36 -3.19 -9.14
C GLU A 48 -42.39 -2.38 -9.93
N ILE A 49 -41.94 -1.30 -10.59
CA ILE A 49 -42.78 -0.44 -11.49
C ILE A 49 -42.28 -0.47 -12.92
N LEU A 50 -41.09 -0.89 -13.16
CA LEU A 50 -40.48 -1.14 -14.47
C LEU A 50 -39.62 -2.38 -14.40
N LYS A 51 -39.52 -3.14 -15.50
CA LYS A 51 -38.56 -4.24 -15.64
C LYS A 51 -37.77 -4.11 -16.93
N ALA A 52 -36.48 -4.48 -16.86
CA ALA A 52 -35.64 -4.60 -18.05
C ALA A 52 -35.87 -5.93 -18.76
N CYS A 53 -35.83 -5.91 -20.06
CA CYS A 53 -35.90 -7.15 -20.83
C CYS A 53 -34.57 -7.92 -20.75
N PRO A 54 -34.54 -9.20 -20.34
CA PRO A 54 -33.30 -9.97 -20.24
C PRO A 54 -32.59 -10.16 -21.59
N ASN A 55 -33.35 -10.14 -22.67
CA ASN A 55 -32.82 -10.38 -24.02
C ASN A 55 -32.29 -9.10 -24.70
N CYS A 56 -32.88 -7.92 -24.45
CA CYS A 56 -32.49 -6.68 -25.13
C CYS A 56 -32.39 -5.45 -24.21
N SER A 57 -32.47 -5.66 -22.91
CA SER A 57 -32.38 -4.62 -21.86
C SER A 57 -33.37 -3.45 -21.97
N SER A 58 -34.29 -3.50 -22.91
CA SER A 58 -35.30 -2.46 -23.04
C SER A 58 -36.26 -2.45 -21.85
N VAL A 59 -36.63 -1.25 -21.42
CA VAL A 59 -37.53 -1.05 -20.27
C VAL A 59 -38.94 -1.37 -20.62
N ASN A 60 -39.59 -2.19 -19.80
CA ASN A 60 -40.99 -2.63 -19.97
C ASN A 60 -41.77 -2.42 -18.66
N LEU A 61 -43.11 -2.44 -18.75
CA LEU A 61 -43.95 -2.46 -17.55
C LEU A 61 -43.79 -3.78 -16.79
N PRO A 62 -43.93 -3.82 -15.48
CA PRO A 62 -43.75 -5.05 -14.68
C PRO A 62 -44.65 -6.22 -15.16
N ASN A 63 -45.85 -5.90 -15.61
CA ASN A 63 -46.86 -6.85 -16.10
C ASN A 63 -46.85 -7.04 -17.64
N ALA A 64 -45.80 -6.58 -18.35
CA ALA A 64 -45.69 -6.81 -19.78
C ALA A 64 -45.48 -8.32 -20.04
N GLU A 65 -46.31 -8.93 -20.85
CA GLU A 65 -46.20 -10.35 -21.26
C GLU A 65 -45.08 -10.56 -22.29
N LYS A 66 -44.84 -9.56 -23.13
CA LYS A 66 -43.81 -9.58 -24.16
C LYS A 66 -43.02 -8.28 -24.13
N CYS A 67 -41.72 -8.37 -24.38
CA CYS A 67 -40.89 -7.20 -24.57
C CYS A 67 -41.37 -6.44 -25.83
N ARG A 68 -41.69 -5.17 -25.66
CA ARG A 68 -42.17 -4.30 -26.77
C ARG A 68 -41.17 -4.16 -27.91
N LYS A 69 -39.90 -4.48 -27.66
CA LYS A 69 -38.80 -4.24 -28.58
C LYS A 69 -38.35 -5.50 -29.31
N CYS A 70 -38.08 -6.58 -28.59
CA CYS A 70 -37.50 -7.80 -29.17
C CYS A 70 -38.49 -9.00 -29.16
N GLY A 71 -39.70 -8.83 -28.66
CA GLY A 71 -40.69 -9.89 -28.60
C GLY A 71 -40.47 -10.93 -27.51
N TYR A 72 -39.42 -10.78 -26.67
CA TYR A 72 -39.14 -11.69 -25.57
C TYR A 72 -40.38 -11.85 -24.68
N ILE A 73 -40.81 -13.09 -24.43
CA ILE A 73 -42.03 -13.40 -23.67
C ILE A 73 -41.63 -13.50 -22.17
N PHE A 74 -42.06 -12.55 -21.37
CA PHE A 74 -41.82 -12.55 -19.91
C PHE A 74 -42.68 -13.59 -19.18
N SER A 75 -43.78 -14.02 -19.76
CA SER A 75 -44.69 -14.97 -19.16
C SER A 75 -44.31 -16.43 -19.34
N ALA A 76 -43.30 -16.73 -20.17
CA ALA A 76 -42.82 -18.10 -20.35
C ALA A 76 -42.18 -18.70 -19.07
N ASN A 77 -41.98 -17.89 -18.06
CA ASN A 77 -41.32 -18.25 -16.79
C ASN A 77 -42.08 -17.74 -15.55
N LYS A 78 -43.43 -17.79 -15.52
CA LYS A 78 -44.15 -17.73 -14.23
C LYS A 78 -44.38 -19.13 -13.71
N PRO A 79 -43.66 -19.60 -12.67
CA PRO A 79 -44.13 -20.76 -11.91
C PRO A 79 -45.42 -20.40 -11.19
N SER A 80 -46.32 -21.34 -11.06
CA SER A 80 -47.47 -21.27 -10.17
C SER A 80 -47.04 -20.93 -8.75
N ALA A 81 -47.78 -20.07 -8.07
CA ALA A 81 -47.42 -19.35 -6.84
C ALA A 81 -47.22 -20.21 -5.58
N GLU A 82 -46.93 -21.50 -5.66
CA GLU A 82 -46.89 -22.36 -4.47
C GLU A 82 -45.63 -23.18 -4.23
N GLU A 83 -44.72 -23.32 -5.19
CA GLU A 83 -43.44 -24.03 -4.95
C GLU A 83 -42.28 -23.41 -5.72
N GLY A 84 -41.38 -22.69 -5.07
CA GLY A 84 -40.04 -22.42 -5.59
C GLY A 84 -39.64 -20.98 -5.95
N GLU A 85 -40.29 -19.95 -5.41
CA GLU A 85 -39.76 -18.59 -5.49
C GLU A 85 -38.43 -18.48 -4.72
N ILE A 86 -37.34 -18.11 -5.43
CA ILE A 86 -36.09 -17.67 -4.78
C ILE A 86 -36.34 -16.30 -4.16
N ARG A 87 -36.83 -16.28 -2.92
CA ARG A 87 -37.04 -15.03 -2.18
C ARG A 87 -35.74 -14.57 -1.58
N LEU A 88 -35.45 -13.27 -1.65
CA LEU A 88 -34.42 -12.61 -0.82
C LEU A 88 -34.81 -12.78 0.65
N GLU A 89 -34.14 -13.69 1.34
CA GLU A 89 -34.30 -13.86 2.78
C GLU A 89 -33.39 -12.85 3.47
N TYR A 90 -33.99 -11.86 4.10
CA TYR A 90 -33.26 -11.03 5.04
C TYR A 90 -33.08 -11.83 6.35
N PRO A 91 -31.88 -11.78 6.95
CA PRO A 91 -31.64 -12.48 8.21
C PRO A 91 -32.53 -11.87 9.29
N ALA A 92 -33.57 -12.60 9.69
CA ALA A 92 -34.49 -12.15 10.72
C ALA A 92 -33.80 -11.92 12.07
N ASN A 93 -32.76 -12.68 12.38
CA ASN A 93 -32.02 -12.55 13.65
C ASN A 93 -30.51 -12.76 13.42
N LEU A 94 -29.73 -11.72 13.72
CA LEU A 94 -28.28 -11.82 13.90
C LEU A 94 -28.00 -12.45 15.27
N VAL A 95 -27.21 -13.50 15.33
CA VAL A 95 -26.96 -14.24 16.58
C VAL A 95 -26.05 -13.50 17.54
N SER A 96 -25.03 -12.77 17.07
CA SER A 96 -24.07 -12.07 17.94
C SER A 96 -23.67 -10.67 17.50
N GLN A 97 -23.95 -10.31 16.24
CA GLN A 97 -23.46 -9.07 15.63
C GLN A 97 -24.36 -7.86 15.85
N GLN A 98 -25.34 -7.98 16.76
CA GLN A 98 -26.33 -6.92 17.03
C GLN A 98 -25.70 -5.63 17.54
N SER A 99 -24.64 -5.71 18.34
CA SER A 99 -23.94 -4.51 18.83
C SER A 99 -23.23 -3.76 17.70
N ALA A 100 -22.50 -4.47 16.83
CA ALA A 100 -21.83 -3.89 15.66
C ALA A 100 -22.85 -3.22 14.72
N LYS A 101 -23.97 -3.91 14.44
CA LYS A 101 -25.08 -3.35 13.65
C LYS A 101 -25.59 -2.04 14.26
N ASN A 102 -25.89 -2.03 15.57
CA ASN A 102 -26.45 -0.85 16.24
C ASN A 102 -25.47 0.33 16.28
N ILE A 103 -24.17 0.08 16.48
CA ILE A 103 -23.13 1.12 16.44
C ILE A 103 -23.06 1.75 15.05
N LEU A 104 -23.04 0.92 13.98
CA LEU A 104 -23.01 1.43 12.61
C LEU A 104 -24.28 2.18 12.24
N ILE A 105 -25.48 1.69 12.61
CA ILE A 105 -26.73 2.41 12.36
C ILE A 105 -26.72 3.77 13.03
N LYS A 106 -26.33 3.83 14.33
CA LYS A 106 -26.22 5.09 15.06
C LYS A 106 -25.25 6.07 14.39
N GLY A 107 -24.08 5.59 13.94
CA GLY A 107 -23.10 6.37 13.23
C GLY A 107 -23.61 6.86 11.87
N LEU A 108 -24.26 5.98 11.09
CA LEU A 108 -24.82 6.34 9.78
C LEU A 108 -25.93 7.41 9.89
N LEU A 109 -26.67 7.41 11.00
CA LEU A 109 -27.69 8.42 11.25
C LEU A 109 -27.10 9.75 11.77
N SER A 110 -25.88 9.75 12.36
CA SER A 110 -25.21 10.98 12.79
C SER A 110 -24.66 11.76 11.60
N ASN A 111 -24.47 13.08 11.76
CA ASN A 111 -23.85 13.91 10.72
C ASN A 111 -22.34 14.04 10.88
N ASP A 112 -21.77 13.61 12.02
CA ASP A 112 -20.36 13.83 12.35
C ASP A 112 -19.44 12.81 11.65
N LYS A 113 -19.93 11.57 11.48
CA LYS A 113 -19.14 10.48 10.85
C LYS A 113 -19.45 10.36 9.37
N LYS A 114 -18.41 10.15 8.57
CA LYS A 114 -18.51 10.08 7.10
C LYS A 114 -17.95 8.79 6.52
N ILE A 115 -16.91 8.23 7.13
CA ILE A 115 -16.27 7.00 6.70
C ILE A 115 -16.39 5.95 7.80
N PHE A 116 -16.98 4.83 7.44
CA PHE A 116 -17.27 3.72 8.34
C PHE A 116 -16.47 2.51 7.90
N SER A 117 -16.03 1.70 8.84
CA SER A 117 -15.47 0.39 8.54
C SER A 117 -16.18 -0.71 9.32
N LEU A 118 -16.28 -1.87 8.67
CA LEU A 118 -16.73 -3.12 9.26
C LEU A 118 -15.68 -4.18 9.00
N SER A 119 -14.92 -4.55 10.02
CA SER A 119 -13.81 -5.49 9.90
C SER A 119 -14.02 -6.78 10.70
N GLY A 120 -13.27 -7.81 10.36
CA GLY A 120 -13.28 -9.10 11.03
C GLY A 120 -12.80 -10.23 10.12
N GLU A 121 -12.63 -11.43 10.66
CA GLU A 121 -12.18 -12.59 9.92
C GLU A 121 -13.07 -12.94 8.72
N LYS A 122 -12.51 -13.67 7.72
CA LYS A 122 -13.32 -14.23 6.62
C LYS A 122 -14.39 -15.16 7.20
N GLY A 123 -15.64 -15.03 6.74
CA GLY A 123 -16.73 -15.87 7.20
C GLY A 123 -17.40 -15.47 8.53
N ILE A 124 -16.99 -14.37 9.18
CA ILE A 124 -17.52 -13.90 10.47
C ILE A 124 -18.96 -13.34 10.37
N GLY A 125 -19.46 -13.07 9.17
CA GLY A 125 -20.80 -12.56 8.92
C GLY A 125 -20.91 -11.08 8.58
N LYS A 126 -19.83 -10.43 8.12
CA LYS A 126 -19.79 -8.99 7.74
C LYS A 126 -20.91 -8.61 6.74
N SER A 127 -21.00 -9.34 5.64
CA SER A 127 -22.03 -9.09 4.61
C SER A 127 -23.46 -9.33 5.14
N LEU A 128 -23.63 -10.19 6.14
CA LEU A 128 -24.90 -10.42 6.81
C LEU A 128 -25.31 -9.19 7.65
N VAL A 129 -24.36 -8.63 8.40
CA VAL A 129 -24.55 -7.37 9.17
C VAL A 129 -24.90 -6.23 8.21
N LEU A 130 -24.21 -6.12 7.08
CA LEU A 130 -24.51 -5.12 6.06
C LEU A 130 -25.95 -5.24 5.55
N LYS A 131 -26.38 -6.45 5.15
CA LYS A 131 -27.76 -6.72 4.68
C LYS A 131 -28.80 -6.33 5.73
N ALA A 132 -28.53 -6.62 7.02
CA ALA A 132 -29.39 -6.22 8.12
C ALA A 132 -29.45 -4.70 8.32
N ILE A 133 -28.32 -3.98 8.18
CA ILE A 133 -28.28 -2.51 8.26
C ILE A 133 -29.08 -1.89 7.10
N MET A 134 -28.87 -2.38 5.89
CA MET A 134 -29.60 -1.90 4.70
C MET A 134 -31.11 -2.10 4.85
N HIS A 135 -31.54 -3.24 5.42
CA HIS A 135 -32.94 -3.53 5.69
C HIS A 135 -33.51 -2.57 6.74
N ASP A 136 -32.84 -2.37 7.88
CA ASP A 136 -33.34 -1.53 8.98
C ASP A 136 -33.40 -0.05 8.58
N LEU A 137 -32.51 0.40 7.68
CA LEU A 137 -32.46 1.78 7.19
C LEU A 137 -33.28 2.01 5.92
N LYS A 138 -33.96 1.00 5.39
CA LYS A 138 -34.77 1.08 4.16
C LYS A 138 -35.81 2.24 4.17
N HIS A 139 -36.35 2.59 5.34
CA HIS A 139 -37.35 3.64 5.51
C HIS A 139 -36.77 5.00 5.91
N LYS A 140 -35.43 5.14 5.98
CA LYS A 140 -34.73 6.37 6.42
C LYS A 140 -34.18 7.23 5.28
N ASN A 141 -34.66 7.04 4.03
CA ASN A 141 -34.23 7.79 2.84
C ASN A 141 -32.72 7.69 2.53
N PHE A 142 -32.10 6.55 2.82
CA PHE A 142 -30.77 6.23 2.35
C PHE A 142 -30.84 5.51 1.00
N SER A 143 -30.01 5.95 0.07
CA SER A 143 -29.72 5.24 -1.18
C SER A 143 -28.36 4.56 -1.06
N TRP A 144 -28.29 3.28 -1.45
CA TRP A 144 -27.09 2.46 -1.30
C TRP A 144 -26.44 2.23 -2.66
N LEU A 145 -25.19 2.64 -2.79
CA LEU A 145 -24.35 2.35 -3.96
C LEU A 145 -23.43 1.20 -3.57
N TYR A 146 -23.88 -0.01 -3.83
CA TYR A 146 -23.18 -1.23 -3.44
C TYR A 146 -22.26 -1.72 -4.56
N GLY A 147 -21.00 -1.94 -4.23
CA GLY A 147 -20.03 -2.63 -5.06
C GLY A 147 -19.22 -3.64 -4.26
N LYS A 148 -18.94 -4.78 -4.89
CA LYS A 148 -18.20 -5.89 -4.31
C LYS A 148 -16.88 -6.07 -5.03
N CYS A 149 -15.79 -6.08 -4.26
CA CYS A 149 -14.45 -6.34 -4.77
C CYS A 149 -14.15 -7.83 -4.71
N THR A 150 -13.58 -8.38 -5.78
CA THR A 150 -13.21 -9.80 -5.91
C THR A 150 -11.95 -9.91 -6.76
N PRO A 151 -11.27 -11.05 -6.79
CA PRO A 151 -10.17 -11.27 -7.73
C PRO A 151 -10.57 -11.05 -9.21
N ILE A 152 -11.84 -11.28 -9.56
CA ILE A 152 -12.34 -11.02 -10.93
C ILE A 152 -12.51 -9.53 -11.20
N THR A 153 -13.03 -8.76 -10.24
CA THR A 153 -13.16 -7.30 -10.41
C THR A 153 -11.81 -6.62 -10.53
N GLN A 154 -10.73 -7.15 -9.93
CA GLN A 154 -9.37 -6.66 -10.15
C GLN A 154 -8.87 -6.83 -11.60
N LEU A 155 -9.48 -7.76 -12.34
CA LEU A 155 -9.19 -8.04 -13.76
C LEU A 155 -10.17 -7.34 -14.70
N THR A 156 -10.95 -6.40 -14.20
CA THR A 156 -11.95 -5.62 -14.95
C THR A 156 -11.54 -4.14 -14.89
N PRO A 157 -11.60 -3.37 -15.99
CA PRO A 157 -11.26 -1.95 -15.97
C PRO A 157 -12.09 -1.17 -14.96
N GLY A 158 -11.45 -0.65 -13.88
CA GLY A 158 -12.17 0.02 -12.79
C GLY A 158 -13.26 -0.85 -12.17
N GLY A 159 -12.93 -2.10 -11.84
CA GLY A 159 -13.88 -3.16 -11.57
C GLY A 159 -14.90 -2.85 -10.47
N LEU A 160 -14.51 -2.21 -9.37
CA LEU A 160 -15.47 -1.78 -8.34
C LEU A 160 -16.43 -0.71 -8.87
N ILE A 161 -15.93 0.29 -9.58
CA ILE A 161 -16.77 1.36 -10.16
C ILE A 161 -17.73 0.79 -11.18
N GLN A 162 -17.25 -0.13 -12.05
CA GLN A 162 -18.12 -0.85 -12.97
C GLN A 162 -19.22 -1.63 -12.23
N ASP A 163 -18.87 -2.39 -11.18
CA ASP A 163 -19.86 -3.17 -10.42
C ASP A 163 -20.92 -2.28 -9.78
N ILE A 164 -20.53 -1.14 -9.22
CA ILE A 164 -21.47 -0.11 -8.72
C ILE A 164 -22.40 0.38 -9.83
N LEU A 165 -21.86 0.77 -10.98
CA LEU A 165 -22.66 1.31 -12.07
C LEU A 165 -23.58 0.26 -12.70
N LEU A 166 -23.10 -0.96 -12.90
CA LEU A 166 -23.92 -2.07 -13.39
C LEU A 166 -25.08 -2.40 -12.43
N ASN A 167 -24.82 -2.34 -11.12
CA ASN A 167 -25.85 -2.55 -10.10
C ASN A 167 -26.90 -1.41 -10.09
N ILE A 168 -26.48 -0.14 -10.18
CA ILE A 168 -27.36 1.03 -10.22
C ILE A 168 -28.28 0.98 -11.44
N PHE A 169 -27.68 0.66 -12.60
CA PHE A 169 -28.42 0.63 -13.88
C PHE A 169 -29.10 -0.71 -14.17
N ASN A 170 -28.95 -1.69 -13.28
CA ASN A 170 -29.44 -3.06 -13.45
C ASN A 170 -29.04 -3.66 -14.81
N LEU A 171 -27.75 -3.47 -15.17
CA LEU A 171 -27.17 -3.94 -16.42
C LEU A 171 -26.45 -5.28 -16.21
N PRO A 172 -26.43 -6.16 -17.22
CA PRO A 172 -25.71 -7.44 -17.14
C PRO A 172 -24.20 -7.26 -17.25
N ASN A 173 -23.42 -8.19 -16.71
CA ASN A 173 -21.95 -8.22 -16.82
C ASN A 173 -21.45 -8.57 -18.24
N PHE A 174 -22.35 -8.88 -19.17
CA PHE A 174 -22.04 -9.16 -20.58
C PHE A 174 -23.22 -8.76 -21.46
N CYS A 175 -22.94 -8.46 -22.73
CA CYS A 175 -23.95 -8.25 -23.73
C CYS A 175 -23.59 -8.98 -25.02
N LEU A 176 -24.59 -9.49 -25.74
CA LEU A 176 -24.41 -9.90 -27.14
C LEU A 176 -23.89 -8.70 -27.92
N ASN A 177 -22.92 -8.94 -28.82
CA ASN A 177 -22.33 -7.89 -29.66
C ASN A 177 -23.37 -7.31 -30.61
N ASN A 178 -24.27 -6.47 -30.09
CA ASN A 178 -25.41 -5.95 -30.78
C ASN A 178 -25.29 -4.41 -30.87
N LEU A 179 -25.13 -3.90 -32.07
CA LEU A 179 -25.20 -2.47 -32.42
C LEU A 179 -26.44 -1.81 -31.80
N GLN A 180 -27.55 -2.58 -31.67
CA GLN A 180 -28.79 -2.10 -31.11
C GLN A 180 -28.67 -1.86 -29.59
N PHE A 181 -28.00 -2.77 -28.83
CA PHE A 181 -27.76 -2.56 -27.41
C PHE A 181 -27.00 -1.25 -27.16
N LYS A 182 -25.93 -0.99 -27.93
CA LYS A 182 -25.14 0.25 -27.81
C LYS A 182 -25.99 1.50 -28.10
N LYS A 183 -26.86 1.45 -29.11
CA LYS A 183 -27.77 2.57 -29.43
C LYS A 183 -28.78 2.83 -28.28
N ASP A 184 -29.30 1.75 -27.70
CA ASP A 184 -30.30 1.86 -26.63
C ASP A 184 -29.65 2.30 -25.31
N ALA A 185 -28.44 1.80 -24.98
CA ALA A 185 -27.64 2.26 -23.85
C ALA A 185 -27.27 3.73 -24.01
N SER A 186 -26.83 4.16 -25.20
CA SER A 186 -26.58 5.57 -25.50
C SER A 186 -27.81 6.44 -25.26
N LYS A 187 -28.97 6.00 -25.71
CA LYS A 187 -30.20 6.75 -25.54
C LYS A 187 -30.64 6.81 -24.06
N TYR A 188 -30.47 5.69 -23.35
CA TYR A 188 -30.75 5.60 -21.92
C TYR A 188 -29.84 6.55 -21.12
N PHE A 189 -28.50 6.46 -21.27
CA PHE A 189 -27.57 7.31 -20.56
C PHE A 189 -27.70 8.80 -20.91
N LYS A 190 -28.04 9.13 -22.16
CA LYS A 190 -28.31 10.51 -22.56
C LYS A 190 -29.52 11.12 -21.87
N ASN A 191 -30.53 10.31 -21.59
CA ASN A 191 -31.73 10.74 -20.86
C ASN A 191 -31.47 10.85 -19.35
N GLU A 192 -30.64 9.95 -18.80
CA GLU A 192 -30.31 9.91 -17.37
C GLU A 192 -29.28 11.00 -16.98
N PHE A 193 -28.24 11.17 -17.80
CA PHE A 193 -27.14 12.10 -17.57
C PHE A 193 -27.11 13.17 -18.64
N SER A 194 -27.95 14.15 -18.49
CA SER A 194 -28.05 15.27 -19.45
C SER A 194 -26.81 16.17 -19.49
N GLU A 195 -25.91 16.06 -18.52
CA GLU A 195 -24.66 16.81 -18.42
C GLU A 195 -23.53 16.16 -19.23
N LEU A 196 -23.69 14.86 -19.58
CA LEU A 196 -22.72 14.16 -20.43
C LEU A 196 -22.95 14.48 -21.90
N ASN A 197 -21.86 14.81 -22.59
CA ASN A 197 -21.90 14.91 -24.06
C ASN A 197 -21.87 13.53 -24.73
N ASN A 198 -22.04 13.49 -26.07
CA ASN A 198 -22.12 12.23 -26.80
C ASN A 198 -20.84 11.39 -26.70
N ASN A 199 -19.65 12.04 -26.63
CA ASN A 199 -18.37 11.35 -26.50
C ASN A 199 -18.22 10.73 -25.11
N GLU A 200 -18.62 11.45 -24.05
CA GLU A 200 -18.58 10.94 -22.68
C GLU A 200 -19.56 9.75 -22.47
N ILE A 201 -20.71 9.77 -23.13
CA ILE A 201 -21.66 8.63 -23.14
C ILE A 201 -21.04 7.44 -23.87
N PHE A 202 -20.36 7.69 -24.97
CA PHE A 202 -19.63 6.63 -25.70
C PHE A 202 -18.52 6.05 -24.84
N ASP A 203 -17.74 6.89 -24.16
CA ASP A 203 -16.69 6.47 -23.23
C ASP A 203 -17.26 5.70 -22.05
N LEU A 204 -18.40 6.08 -21.48
CA LEU A 204 -19.10 5.34 -20.43
C LEU A 204 -19.49 3.92 -20.89
N ILE A 205 -20.04 3.80 -22.11
CA ILE A 205 -20.40 2.47 -22.68
C ILE A 205 -19.14 1.62 -22.90
N ASN A 206 -18.04 2.22 -23.36
CA ASN A 206 -16.78 1.54 -23.51
C ASN A 206 -16.14 1.18 -22.17
N PHE A 207 -16.33 1.97 -21.14
CA PHE A 207 -15.86 1.66 -19.79
C PHE A 207 -16.62 0.46 -19.21
N LEU A 208 -17.95 0.40 -19.36
CA LEU A 208 -18.79 -0.72 -18.89
C LEU A 208 -18.62 -2.00 -19.72
N TYR A 209 -18.42 -1.88 -21.02
CA TYR A 209 -18.26 -2.99 -21.98
C TYR A 209 -17.09 -2.68 -22.92
N PRO A 210 -15.84 -2.95 -22.48
CA PRO A 210 -14.65 -2.58 -23.21
C PRO A 210 -14.57 -3.20 -24.59
N HIS A 211 -14.40 -2.36 -25.63
CA HIS A 211 -14.25 -2.81 -27.00
C HIS A 211 -13.37 -1.89 -27.86
N GLN A 212 -13.04 -0.71 -27.38
CA GLN A 212 -12.07 0.19 -28.00
C GLN A 212 -10.67 -0.08 -27.47
N GLU A 213 -9.70 -0.06 -28.40
CA GLU A 213 -8.29 -0.29 -28.09
C GLU A 213 -7.56 1.05 -27.96
N GLY A 214 -6.69 1.17 -26.96
CA GLY A 214 -5.80 2.32 -26.76
C GLY A 214 -4.34 1.93 -26.79
N THR A 215 -3.47 2.93 -26.81
CA THR A 215 -2.01 2.76 -26.78
C THR A 215 -1.46 3.08 -25.38
N PHE A 216 -0.21 2.68 -25.14
CA PHE A 216 0.46 2.97 -23.87
C PHE A 216 0.61 4.48 -23.63
N GLU A 217 0.93 5.22 -24.69
CA GLU A 217 1.18 6.67 -24.67
C GLU A 217 -0.10 7.46 -24.28
N GLU A 218 -1.27 6.91 -24.58
CA GLU A 218 -2.57 7.53 -24.35
C GLU A 218 -3.13 7.28 -22.95
N ILE A 219 -2.59 6.33 -22.17
CA ILE A 219 -3.16 5.86 -20.89
C ILE A 219 -3.40 7.01 -19.92
N ALA A 220 -2.45 7.93 -19.76
CA ALA A 220 -2.59 9.06 -18.82
C ALA A 220 -3.73 10.01 -19.21
N ALA A 221 -3.85 10.33 -20.50
CA ALA A 221 -4.96 11.14 -21.02
C ALA A 221 -6.30 10.40 -20.91
N ALA A 222 -6.32 9.10 -21.21
CA ALA A 222 -7.48 8.24 -21.07
C ALA A 222 -7.96 8.18 -19.61
N LYS A 223 -7.06 8.01 -18.64
CA LYS A 223 -7.39 8.03 -17.22
C LYS A 223 -8.07 9.32 -16.80
N ASN A 224 -7.52 10.47 -17.17
CA ASN A 224 -8.11 11.76 -16.83
C ASN A 224 -9.50 11.90 -17.44
N ARG A 225 -9.66 11.58 -18.74
CA ARG A 225 -10.95 11.58 -19.44
C ARG A 225 -11.97 10.67 -18.71
N THR A 226 -11.57 9.46 -18.32
CA THR A 226 -12.46 8.53 -17.61
C THR A 226 -12.84 9.09 -16.23
N PHE A 227 -11.91 9.65 -15.47
CA PHE A 227 -12.20 10.27 -14.19
C PHE A 227 -13.14 11.48 -14.32
N ASP A 228 -13.01 12.29 -15.38
CA ASP A 228 -13.86 13.45 -15.60
C ASP A 228 -15.32 13.05 -15.81
N PHE A 229 -15.61 12.07 -16.67
CA PHE A 229 -17.01 11.67 -16.86
C PHE A 229 -17.54 10.87 -15.65
N LEU A 230 -16.73 10.07 -14.97
CA LEU A 230 -17.13 9.41 -13.72
C LEU A 230 -17.47 10.42 -12.62
N ASN A 231 -16.68 11.47 -12.47
CA ASN A 231 -16.98 12.55 -11.55
C ASN A 231 -18.37 13.17 -11.82
N LYS A 232 -18.70 13.48 -13.08
CA LYS A 232 -20.02 14.02 -13.46
C LYS A 232 -21.14 13.03 -13.12
N ILE A 233 -20.93 11.73 -13.37
CA ILE A 233 -21.92 10.69 -13.04
C ILE A 233 -22.15 10.63 -11.53
N PHE A 234 -21.09 10.54 -10.73
CA PHE A 234 -21.21 10.45 -9.28
C PHE A 234 -21.78 11.73 -8.67
N ASP A 235 -21.39 12.89 -9.17
CA ASP A 235 -21.95 14.18 -8.74
C ASP A 235 -23.47 14.23 -9.05
N THR A 236 -23.90 13.77 -10.22
CA THR A 236 -25.33 13.73 -10.60
C THR A 236 -26.13 12.75 -9.74
N ILE A 237 -25.56 11.55 -9.47
CA ILE A 237 -26.23 10.53 -8.64
C ILE A 237 -26.38 11.03 -7.20
N THR A 238 -25.39 11.73 -6.65
CA THR A 238 -25.34 12.11 -5.23
C THR A 238 -26.02 13.44 -4.87
N LEU A 239 -26.45 14.23 -5.87
CA LEU A 239 -26.95 15.59 -5.66
C LEU A 239 -28.23 15.70 -4.80
N ASN A 240 -29.12 14.73 -4.79
CA ASN A 240 -30.49 14.90 -4.27
C ASN A 240 -30.88 14.00 -3.08
N ASN A 241 -30.04 13.05 -2.67
CA ASN A 241 -30.36 12.09 -1.60
C ASN A 241 -29.17 11.84 -0.69
N LYS A 242 -29.41 11.23 0.47
CA LYS A 242 -28.32 10.71 1.32
C LYS A 242 -27.85 9.37 0.75
N PHE A 243 -26.58 9.30 0.39
CA PHE A 243 -25.99 8.11 -0.19
C PHE A 243 -24.96 7.44 0.74
N VAL A 244 -24.91 6.13 0.68
CA VAL A 244 -23.85 5.33 1.27
C VAL A 244 -23.21 4.51 0.16
N ILE A 245 -21.94 4.80 -0.13
CA ILE A 245 -21.13 3.94 -1.00
C ILE A 245 -20.61 2.80 -0.14
N VAL A 246 -21.00 1.59 -0.48
CA VAL A 246 -20.57 0.38 0.19
C VAL A 246 -19.52 -0.30 -0.68
N VAL A 247 -18.35 -0.54 -0.11
CA VAL A 247 -17.27 -1.30 -0.74
C VAL A 247 -17.10 -2.60 0.04
N ASP A 248 -17.70 -3.67 -0.47
CA ASP A 248 -17.58 -5.00 0.14
C ASP A 248 -16.29 -5.71 -0.33
N ASN A 249 -15.60 -6.41 0.58
CA ASN A 249 -14.29 -7.02 0.37
C ASN A 249 -13.23 -6.00 -0.10
N PHE A 250 -13.11 -4.88 0.58
CA PHE A 250 -12.20 -3.79 0.25
C PHE A 250 -10.73 -4.24 0.05
N ASP A 251 -10.34 -5.37 0.64
CA ASP A 251 -9.01 -5.99 0.47
C ASP A 251 -8.70 -6.30 -1.01
N PHE A 252 -9.72 -6.47 -1.86
CA PHE A 252 -9.61 -6.76 -3.29
C PHE A 252 -9.94 -5.55 -4.17
N ILE A 253 -9.92 -4.33 -3.64
CA ILE A 253 -10.17 -3.14 -4.47
C ILE A 253 -9.13 -3.04 -5.59
N ASP A 254 -9.58 -2.76 -6.79
CA ASP A 254 -8.68 -2.47 -7.90
C ASP A 254 -8.07 -1.07 -7.76
N GLY A 255 -6.83 -0.90 -8.26
CA GLY A 255 -6.08 0.34 -8.05
C GLY A 255 -6.69 1.56 -8.76
N PHE A 256 -7.38 1.36 -9.89
CA PHE A 256 -8.08 2.43 -10.60
C PHE A 256 -9.24 2.97 -9.77
N SER A 257 -10.09 2.08 -9.25
CA SER A 257 -11.22 2.46 -8.39
C SER A 257 -10.76 3.08 -7.08
N TYR A 258 -9.69 2.54 -6.47
CA TYR A 258 -9.09 3.14 -5.28
C TYR A 258 -8.59 4.57 -5.53
N GLU A 259 -7.87 4.80 -6.63
CA GLU A 259 -7.38 6.13 -7.00
C GLU A 259 -8.55 7.10 -7.27
N PHE A 260 -9.56 6.65 -8.00
CA PHE A 260 -10.76 7.45 -8.27
C PHE A 260 -11.47 7.87 -6.98
N ILE A 261 -11.79 6.90 -6.10
CA ILE A 261 -12.45 7.18 -4.82
C ILE A 261 -11.59 8.11 -3.96
N SER A 262 -10.28 7.84 -3.87
CA SER A 262 -9.36 8.67 -3.09
C SER A 262 -9.28 10.12 -3.57
N ARG A 263 -9.42 10.36 -4.87
CA ARG A 263 -9.52 11.71 -5.43
C ARG A 263 -10.91 12.33 -5.21
N TYR A 264 -11.96 11.51 -5.36
CA TYR A 264 -13.35 11.98 -5.25
C TYR A 264 -13.67 12.47 -3.82
N ILE A 265 -13.21 11.75 -2.80
CA ILE A 265 -13.43 12.12 -1.39
C ILE A 265 -12.67 13.38 -0.93
N LYS A 266 -11.67 13.84 -1.70
CA LYS A 266 -10.94 15.09 -1.41
C LYS A 266 -11.68 16.37 -1.85
N LYS A 267 -12.78 16.23 -2.59
CA LYS A 267 -13.60 17.37 -3.00
C LYS A 267 -14.38 17.93 -1.80
N GLU A 268 -14.29 19.23 -1.52
CA GLU A 268 -14.92 19.88 -0.36
C GLU A 268 -16.44 19.71 -0.29
N ASN A 269 -17.12 19.64 -1.43
CA ASN A 269 -18.59 19.62 -1.53
C ASN A 269 -19.22 18.22 -1.42
N VAL A 270 -18.42 17.14 -1.40
CA VAL A 270 -18.92 15.76 -1.46
C VAL A 270 -19.57 15.30 -0.14
N TRP A 271 -19.12 15.85 0.98
CA TRP A 271 -19.45 15.35 2.33
C TRP A 271 -20.85 15.71 2.85
N GLY A 272 -21.63 16.54 2.15
CA GLY A 272 -22.97 16.91 2.59
C GLY A 272 -23.92 15.73 2.74
N ASN A 273 -23.99 14.89 1.70
CA ASN A 273 -24.96 13.79 1.58
C ASN A 273 -24.32 12.42 1.39
N LEU A 274 -22.98 12.32 1.32
CA LEU A 274 -22.26 11.09 1.00
C LEU A 274 -21.58 10.50 2.24
N LYS A 275 -21.69 9.19 2.39
CA LYS A 275 -20.97 8.37 3.37
C LYS A 275 -20.35 7.16 2.71
N PHE A 276 -19.27 6.64 3.28
CA PHE A 276 -18.60 5.43 2.83
C PHE A 276 -18.67 4.35 3.90
N LEU A 277 -18.96 3.10 3.51
CA LEU A 277 -18.88 1.94 4.36
C LEU A 277 -17.94 0.92 3.71
N LEU A 278 -16.78 0.73 4.32
CA LEU A 278 -15.72 -0.17 3.88
C LEU A 278 -15.81 -1.48 4.66
N ILE A 279 -15.87 -2.61 3.96
CA ILE A 279 -15.92 -3.94 4.58
C ILE A 279 -14.67 -4.70 4.18
N TYR A 280 -13.91 -5.20 5.16
CA TYR A 280 -12.66 -5.91 4.92
C TYR A 280 -12.37 -7.00 5.96
N ASN A 281 -11.43 -7.89 5.63
CA ASN A 281 -11.19 -9.12 6.39
C ASN A 281 -10.20 -8.94 7.55
N GLU A 282 -9.38 -7.89 7.55
CA GLU A 282 -8.40 -7.63 8.61
C GLU A 282 -8.89 -6.53 9.56
N PRO A 283 -8.50 -6.55 10.84
CA PRO A 283 -8.87 -5.50 11.78
C PRO A 283 -8.04 -4.22 11.55
N LYS A 284 -8.20 -3.58 10.42
CA LYS A 284 -7.50 -2.37 10.02
C LYS A 284 -8.47 -1.19 10.00
N PRO A 285 -8.17 -0.07 10.70
CA PRO A 285 -9.07 1.07 10.73
C PRO A 285 -9.17 1.75 9.35
N ALA A 286 -10.33 2.30 9.02
CA ALA A 286 -10.59 2.98 7.75
C ALA A 286 -9.61 4.13 7.48
N LYS A 287 -9.20 4.87 8.53
CA LYS A 287 -8.16 5.90 8.42
C LYS A 287 -6.80 5.39 7.95
N GLY A 288 -6.52 4.10 8.08
CA GLY A 288 -5.31 3.46 7.55
C GLY A 288 -5.34 3.23 6.05
N TYR A 289 -6.52 3.33 5.41
CA TYR A 289 -6.68 3.20 3.96
C TYR A 289 -6.73 4.56 3.26
N PHE A 290 -7.45 5.54 3.85
CA PHE A 290 -7.58 6.87 3.28
C PHE A 290 -6.89 7.90 4.20
N TYR A 291 -5.82 8.52 3.69
CA TYR A 291 -5.10 9.55 4.42
C TYR A 291 -5.61 10.95 4.03
N PHE A 292 -6.05 11.71 5.02
CA PHE A 292 -6.39 13.12 4.88
C PHE A 292 -5.36 13.99 5.60
N PRO A 293 -4.76 14.98 4.94
CA PRO A 293 -3.67 15.78 5.52
C PRO A 293 -4.08 16.76 6.63
N SER A 294 -5.37 17.01 6.86
CA SER A 294 -5.83 18.01 7.82
C SER A 294 -6.16 17.41 9.19
N ASN A 295 -5.57 17.98 10.25
CA ASN A 295 -5.82 17.63 11.66
C ASN A 295 -7.29 17.80 12.13
N LYS A 296 -8.20 18.23 11.26
CA LYS A 296 -9.64 18.38 11.54
C LYS A 296 -10.41 17.06 11.43
N ASP A 297 -9.82 16.00 10.88
CA ASP A 297 -10.57 14.87 10.32
C ASP A 297 -10.53 13.57 11.14
N GLU A 298 -9.89 13.51 12.30
CA GLU A 298 -9.93 12.33 13.18
C GLU A 298 -11.37 11.94 13.60
N ASN A 299 -12.28 12.91 13.59
CA ASN A 299 -13.66 12.69 13.99
C ASN A 299 -14.58 12.13 12.88
N ILE A 300 -14.12 12.05 11.61
CA ILE A 300 -14.97 11.58 10.51
C ILE A 300 -15.03 10.05 10.37
N TYR A 301 -14.15 9.32 11.04
CA TYR A 301 -14.05 7.86 10.97
C TYR A 301 -14.80 7.16 12.11
N LEU A 302 -15.38 6.00 11.79
CA LEU A 302 -15.93 5.07 12.76
C LEU A 302 -15.58 3.63 12.38
N ASP A 303 -14.69 3.03 13.15
CA ASP A 303 -14.24 1.65 12.91
C ASP A 303 -14.98 0.68 13.84
N VAL A 304 -15.55 -0.39 13.27
CA VAL A 304 -16.31 -1.41 14.00
C VAL A 304 -15.80 -2.79 13.63
N GLY A 305 -15.33 -3.54 14.61
CA GLY A 305 -14.92 -4.94 14.44
C GLY A 305 -16.05 -5.90 14.83
N ILE A 306 -16.10 -7.06 14.15
CA ILE A 306 -17.00 -8.15 14.51
C ILE A 306 -16.21 -9.24 15.24
N ALA A 307 -16.68 -9.60 16.43
CA ALA A 307 -16.10 -10.70 17.19
C ALA A 307 -16.71 -12.06 16.77
N PRO A 308 -15.96 -13.18 16.93
CA PRO A 308 -16.48 -14.53 16.77
C PRO A 308 -17.65 -14.83 17.71
N LEU A 309 -18.43 -15.86 17.38
CA LEU A 309 -19.53 -16.37 18.21
C LEU A 309 -19.00 -16.96 19.53
N GLU A 310 -19.74 -16.74 20.60
CA GLU A 310 -19.54 -17.49 21.83
C GLU A 310 -20.16 -18.90 21.73
N PHE A 311 -19.64 -19.86 22.48
CA PHE A 311 -20.14 -21.25 22.45
C PHE A 311 -21.65 -21.34 22.70
N LYS A 312 -22.19 -20.50 23.59
CA LYS A 312 -23.63 -20.45 23.89
C LYS A 312 -24.52 -20.13 22.66
N GLN A 313 -23.96 -19.40 21.70
CA GLN A 313 -24.66 -18.92 20.52
C GLN A 313 -24.71 -19.98 19.38
N ILE A 314 -23.92 -21.05 19.49
CA ILE A 314 -23.93 -22.14 18.52
C ILE A 314 -25.29 -22.84 18.46
N ASN A 315 -25.91 -23.07 19.63
CA ASN A 315 -27.22 -23.71 19.68
C ASN A 315 -28.26 -22.96 18.81
N THR A 316 -28.21 -21.62 18.84
CA THR A 316 -29.10 -20.80 17.99
C THR A 316 -28.82 -20.99 16.50
N LEU A 317 -27.54 -21.16 16.10
CA LEU A 317 -27.21 -21.49 14.69
C LEU A 317 -27.71 -22.87 14.32
N VAL A 318 -27.53 -23.86 15.18
CA VAL A 318 -28.02 -25.23 14.94
C VAL A 318 -29.56 -25.27 14.81
N GLU A 319 -30.28 -24.55 15.67
CA GLU A 319 -31.74 -24.38 15.58
C GLU A 319 -32.15 -23.71 14.25
N GLN A 320 -31.47 -22.63 13.87
CA GLN A 320 -31.74 -21.98 12.59
C GLN A 320 -31.49 -22.92 11.40
N LYS A 321 -30.44 -23.74 11.48
CA LYS A 321 -30.11 -24.71 10.44
C LYS A 321 -31.12 -25.85 10.38
N ASN A 322 -31.53 -26.37 11.53
CA ASN A 322 -32.60 -27.40 11.63
C ASN A 322 -33.92 -26.95 11.02
N ASN A 323 -34.24 -25.65 11.16
CA ASN A 323 -35.43 -25.09 10.51
C ASN A 323 -35.32 -24.99 8.98
N LYS A 324 -34.08 -24.92 8.45
CA LYS A 324 -33.83 -24.90 6.98
C LYS A 324 -33.72 -26.29 6.39
N ILE A 325 -33.06 -27.21 7.08
CA ILE A 325 -32.74 -28.56 6.60
C ILE A 325 -33.46 -29.58 7.49
N GLN A 326 -34.55 -30.12 7.01
CA GLN A 326 -35.24 -31.25 7.71
C GLN A 326 -34.34 -32.50 7.64
N GLY A 327 -34.12 -33.14 8.81
CA GLY A 327 -33.33 -34.37 8.90
C GLY A 327 -31.83 -34.16 9.15
N LEU A 328 -31.39 -32.99 9.61
CA LEU A 328 -30.02 -32.76 10.07
C LEU A 328 -29.70 -33.71 11.24
N PRO A 329 -28.54 -34.40 11.25
CA PRO A 329 -28.13 -35.27 12.35
C PRO A 329 -28.10 -34.50 13.68
N GLN A 330 -28.60 -35.14 14.73
CA GLN A 330 -28.46 -34.55 16.07
C GLN A 330 -27.06 -34.76 16.58
N LEU A 331 -26.32 -33.65 16.64
CA LEU A 331 -24.94 -33.64 17.16
C LEU A 331 -24.97 -33.62 18.69
N SER A 332 -24.09 -34.42 19.30
CA SER A 332 -23.85 -34.41 20.72
C SER A 332 -23.17 -33.09 21.17
N LYS A 333 -23.27 -32.78 22.44
CA LYS A 333 -22.60 -31.61 23.01
C LYS A 333 -21.06 -31.64 22.84
N SER A 334 -20.46 -32.83 22.83
CA SER A 334 -19.04 -33.04 22.59
C SER A 334 -18.64 -32.69 21.16
N GLU A 335 -19.42 -33.14 20.16
CA GLU A 335 -19.20 -32.81 18.75
C GLU A 335 -19.36 -31.32 18.46
N LEU A 336 -20.36 -30.68 19.04
CA LEU A 336 -20.57 -29.22 18.94
C LEU A 336 -19.40 -28.44 19.58
N LEU A 337 -18.87 -28.95 20.70
CA LEU A 337 -17.70 -28.33 21.33
C LEU A 337 -16.43 -28.51 20.48
N GLU A 338 -16.28 -29.60 19.80
CA GLU A 338 -15.17 -29.85 18.87
C GLU A 338 -15.27 -28.91 17.64
N ILE A 339 -16.44 -28.79 17.04
CA ILE A 339 -16.71 -27.84 15.95
C ILE A 339 -16.36 -26.42 16.41
N TYR A 340 -16.78 -26.05 17.64
CA TYR A 340 -16.48 -24.72 18.17
C TYR A 340 -14.96 -24.47 18.36
N LYS A 341 -14.26 -25.43 18.94
CA LYS A 341 -12.80 -25.30 19.16
C LYS A 341 -12.03 -25.12 17.87
N ILE A 342 -12.37 -25.89 16.83
CA ILE A 342 -11.71 -25.85 15.53
C ILE A 342 -12.10 -24.58 14.78
N SER A 343 -13.38 -24.23 14.77
CA SER A 343 -13.90 -23.04 14.08
C SER A 343 -13.55 -21.73 14.78
N ARG A 344 -13.13 -21.76 16.06
CA ARG A 344 -12.93 -20.60 16.93
C ARG A 344 -14.13 -19.65 16.95
N GLY A 345 -15.34 -20.20 16.83
CA GLY A 345 -16.56 -19.43 16.79
C GLY A 345 -16.86 -18.73 15.46
N ASN A 346 -16.19 -19.10 14.37
CA ASN A 346 -16.48 -18.55 13.05
C ASN A 346 -17.81 -19.11 12.48
N PRO A 347 -18.85 -18.26 12.26
CA PRO A 347 -20.18 -18.73 11.88
C PRO A 347 -20.22 -19.48 10.55
N SER A 348 -19.43 -19.02 9.56
CA SER A 348 -19.39 -19.68 8.25
C SER A 348 -18.77 -21.07 8.33
N PHE A 349 -17.69 -21.21 9.09
CA PHE A 349 -17.07 -22.53 9.34
C PHE A 349 -18.08 -23.45 10.03
N ILE A 350 -18.75 -22.99 11.09
CA ILE A 350 -19.74 -23.78 11.84
C ILE A 350 -20.87 -24.24 10.91
N ASN A 351 -21.43 -23.34 10.11
CA ASN A 351 -22.50 -23.68 9.17
C ASN A 351 -22.07 -24.74 8.16
N HIS A 352 -20.89 -24.59 7.55
CA HIS A 352 -20.40 -25.60 6.60
C HIS A 352 -19.98 -26.92 7.26
N ALA A 353 -19.56 -26.91 8.53
CA ALA A 353 -19.34 -28.16 9.29
C ALA A 353 -20.65 -28.90 9.57
N LEU A 354 -21.74 -28.16 9.89
CA LEU A 354 -23.09 -28.74 10.04
C LEU A 354 -23.62 -29.33 8.72
N ASP A 355 -23.38 -28.62 7.60
CA ASP A 355 -23.75 -29.14 6.28
C ASP A 355 -22.93 -30.39 5.92
N LEU A 356 -21.63 -30.44 6.28
CA LEU A 356 -20.80 -31.60 6.07
C LEU A 356 -21.37 -32.83 6.80
N CYS A 357 -21.87 -32.65 8.03
CA CYS A 357 -22.55 -33.74 8.74
C CYS A 357 -23.72 -34.31 7.94
N PHE A 358 -24.53 -33.45 7.32
CA PHE A 358 -25.66 -33.85 6.50
C PHE A 358 -25.19 -34.49 5.17
N ASP A 359 -24.19 -33.94 4.51
CA ASP A 359 -23.58 -34.48 3.28
C ASP A 359 -23.03 -35.91 3.54
N CYS A 360 -22.38 -36.13 4.69
CA CYS A 360 -21.89 -37.46 5.10
C CYS A 360 -23.05 -38.42 5.32
N GLN A 361 -24.13 -37.99 5.96
CA GLN A 361 -25.31 -38.81 6.16
C GLN A 361 -25.95 -39.22 4.83
N LEU A 362 -26.08 -38.29 3.87
CA LEU A 362 -26.62 -38.57 2.53
C LEU A 362 -25.76 -39.54 1.72
N SER A 363 -24.45 -39.47 1.87
CA SER A 363 -23.50 -40.36 1.16
C SER A 363 -23.23 -41.67 1.89
N GLY A 364 -23.72 -41.82 3.12
CA GLY A 364 -23.44 -43.01 3.95
C GLY A 364 -22.00 -43.07 4.48
N GLN A 365 -21.29 -41.96 4.48
CA GLN A 365 -19.93 -41.83 5.01
C GLN A 365 -19.93 -41.43 6.48
N GLN A 366 -18.87 -41.80 7.20
CA GLN A 366 -18.68 -41.40 8.58
C GLN A 366 -18.26 -39.91 8.62
N PHE A 367 -18.84 -39.16 9.54
CA PHE A 367 -18.48 -37.76 9.74
C PHE A 367 -17.10 -37.63 10.37
N GLU A 368 -16.18 -36.94 9.67
CA GLU A 368 -14.86 -36.52 10.18
C GLU A 368 -14.70 -35.03 9.93
N LEU A 369 -14.42 -34.29 10.99
CA LEU A 369 -14.24 -32.84 10.91
C LEU A 369 -12.81 -32.49 10.50
N ALA A 370 -12.65 -31.83 9.36
CA ALA A 370 -11.37 -31.29 8.95
C ALA A 370 -10.91 -30.14 9.89
N THR A 371 -9.61 -30.05 10.13
CA THR A 371 -9.01 -29.06 11.05
C THR A 371 -8.97 -27.64 10.49
N THR A 372 -9.28 -27.44 9.22
CA THR A 372 -9.28 -26.15 8.54
C THR A 372 -10.58 -25.90 7.82
N PHE A 373 -10.96 -24.63 7.67
CA PHE A 373 -12.17 -24.25 6.95
C PHE A 373 -12.13 -24.69 5.48
N THR A 374 -11.00 -24.50 4.80
CA THR A 374 -10.80 -25.01 3.43
C THR A 374 -10.94 -26.52 3.34
N GLY A 375 -10.42 -27.28 4.31
CA GLY A 375 -10.56 -28.73 4.35
C GLY A 375 -12.01 -29.20 4.47
N VAL A 376 -12.84 -28.50 5.26
CA VAL A 376 -14.30 -28.78 5.33
C VAL A 376 -14.94 -28.53 3.97
N LEU A 377 -14.60 -27.45 3.29
CA LEU A 377 -15.16 -27.11 1.97
C LEU A 377 -14.68 -28.11 0.90
N GLU A 378 -13.41 -28.48 0.88
CA GLU A 378 -12.87 -29.49 -0.04
C GLU A 378 -13.58 -30.85 0.13
N TYR A 379 -13.83 -31.27 1.37
CA TYR A 379 -14.55 -32.51 1.64
C TYR A 379 -16.01 -32.41 1.18
N ARG A 380 -16.70 -31.33 1.47
CA ARG A 380 -18.07 -31.09 0.98
C ARG A 380 -18.16 -31.12 -0.55
N LEU A 381 -17.19 -30.51 -1.26
CA LEU A 381 -17.15 -30.53 -2.72
C LEU A 381 -16.91 -31.95 -3.27
N ALA A 382 -16.04 -32.72 -2.63
CA ALA A 382 -15.83 -34.13 -2.99
C ALA A 382 -17.12 -34.94 -2.82
N LEU A 383 -17.84 -34.75 -1.71
CA LEU A 383 -19.15 -35.41 -1.51
C LEU A 383 -20.19 -34.95 -2.53
N LEU A 384 -20.27 -33.65 -2.83
CA LEU A 384 -21.19 -33.09 -3.82
C LEU A 384 -21.01 -33.71 -5.21
N SER A 385 -19.75 -33.94 -5.63
CA SER A 385 -19.46 -34.57 -6.92
C SER A 385 -20.02 -35.99 -7.04
N HIS A 386 -20.17 -36.68 -5.92
CA HIS A 386 -20.78 -38.03 -5.87
C HIS A 386 -22.30 -37.98 -5.66
N ILE A 387 -22.80 -37.08 -4.78
CA ILE A 387 -24.24 -37.00 -4.46
C ILE A 387 -25.05 -36.40 -5.63
N ASN A 388 -24.53 -35.31 -6.22
CA ASN A 388 -25.18 -34.62 -7.32
C ASN A 388 -24.16 -34.07 -8.32
N PRO A 389 -23.66 -34.89 -9.27
CA PRO A 389 -22.64 -34.48 -10.25
C PRO A 389 -23.07 -33.28 -11.11
N ILE A 390 -24.35 -33.14 -11.44
CA ILE A 390 -24.85 -32.01 -12.23
C ILE A 390 -24.72 -30.70 -11.42
N ALA A 391 -25.08 -30.73 -10.15
CA ALA A 391 -24.95 -29.59 -9.28
C ALA A 391 -23.47 -29.19 -9.09
N TYR A 392 -22.56 -30.17 -8.99
CA TYR A 392 -21.13 -29.95 -8.92
C TYR A 392 -20.60 -29.29 -10.20
N ASP A 393 -20.93 -29.83 -11.39
CA ASP A 393 -20.49 -29.28 -12.67
C ASP A 393 -20.99 -27.84 -12.87
N ILE A 394 -22.25 -27.56 -12.54
CA ILE A 394 -22.86 -26.23 -12.59
C ILE A 394 -22.13 -25.28 -11.62
N LEU A 395 -21.86 -25.71 -10.40
CA LEU A 395 -21.16 -24.92 -9.39
C LEU A 395 -19.73 -24.60 -9.84
N LEU A 396 -19.02 -25.60 -10.37
CA LEU A 396 -17.69 -25.50 -10.94
C LEU A 396 -17.62 -24.53 -12.11
N GLY A 397 -18.52 -24.69 -13.08
CA GLY A 397 -18.60 -23.79 -14.24
C GLY A 397 -18.96 -22.37 -13.85
N SER A 398 -19.84 -22.20 -12.87
CA SER A 398 -20.15 -20.89 -12.32
C SER A 398 -18.93 -20.22 -11.72
N ALA A 399 -18.11 -20.97 -10.96
CA ALA A 399 -16.91 -20.45 -10.33
C ALA A 399 -15.85 -20.02 -11.35
N ILE A 400 -15.70 -20.72 -12.47
CA ILE A 400 -14.80 -20.36 -13.58
C ILE A 400 -15.19 -19.02 -14.21
N ILE A 401 -16.48 -18.74 -14.35
CA ILE A 401 -16.97 -17.48 -14.94
C ILE A 401 -16.79 -16.31 -13.97
N GLY A 402 -17.02 -16.52 -12.68
CA GLY A 402 -16.87 -15.49 -11.66
C GLY A 402 -17.62 -15.80 -10.37
N ASP A 403 -17.62 -14.84 -9.46
CA ASP A 403 -18.30 -14.94 -8.18
C ASP A 403 -19.80 -14.61 -8.26
N LYS A 404 -20.22 -13.89 -9.31
CA LYS A 404 -21.62 -13.54 -9.63
C LYS A 404 -22.17 -14.48 -10.70
N ILE A 405 -23.13 -15.30 -10.33
CA ILE A 405 -23.67 -16.36 -11.15
C ILE A 405 -24.92 -15.84 -11.89
N ASN A 406 -24.84 -15.68 -13.21
CA ASN A 406 -26.02 -15.42 -14.03
C ASN A 406 -26.73 -16.74 -14.33
N MET A 407 -27.92 -16.93 -13.75
CA MET A 407 -28.64 -18.19 -13.83
C MET A 407 -29.03 -18.58 -15.27
N ASN A 408 -29.41 -17.61 -16.12
CA ASN A 408 -29.74 -17.88 -17.51
C ASN A 408 -28.53 -18.31 -18.32
N LEU A 409 -27.41 -17.60 -18.17
CA LEU A 409 -26.17 -17.95 -18.84
C LEU A 409 -25.68 -19.35 -18.48
N ILE A 410 -25.67 -19.68 -17.19
CA ILE A 410 -25.25 -21.01 -16.72
C ILE A 410 -26.16 -22.10 -17.27
N LYS A 411 -27.47 -21.87 -17.27
CA LYS A 411 -28.43 -22.80 -17.85
C LYS A 411 -28.14 -23.04 -19.34
N GLU A 412 -27.88 -21.98 -20.10
CA GLU A 412 -27.56 -22.10 -21.55
C GLU A 412 -26.24 -22.85 -21.78
N ILE A 413 -25.18 -22.54 -21.02
CA ILE A 413 -23.88 -23.22 -21.12
C ILE A 413 -23.98 -24.72 -20.84
N PHE A 414 -24.75 -25.11 -19.83
CA PHE A 414 -24.92 -26.50 -19.44
C PHE A 414 -26.04 -27.23 -20.18
N GLU A 415 -26.80 -26.51 -21.03
CA GLU A 415 -27.93 -27.08 -21.83
C GLU A 415 -28.95 -27.87 -20.98
N THR A 416 -29.17 -27.37 -19.75
CA THR A 416 -30.09 -28.05 -18.82
C THR A 416 -31.54 -27.64 -19.04
N ASP A 417 -32.47 -28.60 -18.90
CA ASP A 417 -33.90 -28.29 -18.92
C ASP A 417 -34.32 -27.46 -17.69
N ASP A 418 -35.46 -26.77 -17.81
CA ASP A 418 -35.96 -25.85 -16.77
C ASP A 418 -36.18 -26.50 -15.41
N LYS A 419 -36.62 -27.75 -15.39
CA LYS A 419 -36.92 -28.47 -14.15
C LYS A 419 -35.65 -28.88 -13.45
N THR A 420 -34.76 -29.56 -14.17
CA THR A 420 -33.45 -30.01 -13.63
C THR A 420 -32.64 -28.85 -13.13
N PHE A 421 -32.55 -27.75 -13.91
CA PHE A 421 -31.81 -26.54 -13.48
C PHE A 421 -32.39 -25.94 -12.20
N ARG A 422 -33.73 -25.83 -12.12
CA ARG A 422 -34.41 -25.31 -10.93
C ARG A 422 -34.13 -26.16 -9.70
N ASP A 423 -34.22 -27.47 -9.83
CA ASP A 423 -34.03 -28.43 -8.73
C ASP A 423 -32.57 -28.32 -8.22
N VAL A 424 -31.59 -28.20 -9.13
CA VAL A 424 -30.18 -27.98 -8.80
C VAL A 424 -29.96 -26.66 -8.06
N MET A 425 -30.54 -25.55 -8.56
CA MET A 425 -30.36 -24.24 -7.91
C MET A 425 -31.03 -24.21 -6.51
N ILE A 426 -32.17 -24.87 -6.34
CA ILE A 426 -32.82 -25.03 -5.02
C ILE A 426 -31.93 -25.84 -4.09
N TYR A 427 -31.34 -26.95 -4.58
CA TYR A 427 -30.41 -27.77 -3.80
C TYR A 427 -29.17 -26.98 -3.37
N LEU A 428 -28.52 -26.31 -4.31
CA LEU A 428 -27.31 -25.50 -4.01
C LEU A 428 -27.60 -24.36 -3.01
N LYS A 429 -28.78 -23.72 -3.10
CA LYS A 429 -29.25 -22.73 -2.14
C LYS A 429 -29.49 -23.34 -0.76
N LYS A 430 -30.21 -24.49 -0.71
CA LYS A 430 -30.53 -25.17 0.54
C LYS A 430 -29.29 -25.60 1.31
N MET A 431 -28.25 -26.04 0.58
CA MET A 431 -26.97 -26.50 1.13
C MET A 431 -25.94 -25.38 1.30
N ASP A 432 -26.37 -24.12 1.29
CA ASP A 432 -25.52 -22.92 1.49
C ASP A 432 -24.28 -22.84 0.57
N TYR A 433 -24.34 -23.41 -0.65
CA TYR A 433 -23.29 -23.17 -1.67
C TYR A 433 -23.49 -21.81 -2.35
N ILE A 434 -24.73 -21.40 -2.57
CA ILE A 434 -25.06 -20.14 -3.24
C ILE A 434 -26.12 -19.37 -2.45
N THR A 435 -26.10 -18.04 -2.61
CA THR A 435 -27.09 -17.10 -2.08
C THR A 435 -27.73 -16.30 -3.22
N PRO A 436 -29.05 -16.13 -3.27
CA PRO A 436 -29.69 -15.32 -4.29
C PRO A 436 -29.39 -13.82 -4.05
N VAL A 437 -29.08 -13.10 -5.15
CA VAL A 437 -28.93 -11.65 -5.17
C VAL A 437 -30.22 -11.01 -5.69
N ASN A 438 -30.78 -11.53 -6.79
CA ASN A 438 -32.07 -11.15 -7.39
C ASN A 438 -32.61 -12.29 -8.25
N GLU A 439 -33.64 -12.04 -9.05
CA GLU A 439 -34.26 -13.06 -9.92
C GLU A 439 -33.31 -13.62 -11.01
N LEU A 440 -32.24 -12.92 -11.37
CA LEU A 440 -31.30 -13.28 -12.44
C LEU A 440 -29.96 -13.75 -11.93
N TYR A 441 -29.58 -13.33 -10.73
CA TYR A 441 -28.24 -13.54 -10.20
C TYR A 441 -28.24 -14.24 -8.85
N CYS A 442 -27.33 -15.19 -8.69
CA CYS A 442 -26.87 -15.73 -7.42
C CYS A 442 -25.39 -15.34 -7.19
N GLU A 443 -24.91 -15.48 -5.98
CA GLU A 443 -23.49 -15.41 -5.63
C GLU A 443 -23.10 -16.60 -4.78
N PHE A 444 -21.82 -16.95 -4.71
CA PHE A 444 -21.34 -17.95 -3.77
C PHE A 444 -21.58 -17.49 -2.33
N SER A 445 -21.91 -18.43 -1.45
CA SER A 445 -22.19 -18.11 -0.04
C SER A 445 -21.00 -17.47 0.69
N SER A 446 -19.79 -17.72 0.23
CA SER A 446 -18.57 -17.06 0.70
C SER A 446 -17.48 -17.01 -0.38
N LEU A 447 -16.62 -15.99 -0.31
CA LEU A 447 -15.45 -15.89 -1.19
C LEU A 447 -14.50 -17.09 -0.97
N THR A 448 -14.36 -17.57 0.26
CA THR A 448 -13.54 -18.75 0.57
C THR A 448 -14.04 -20.00 -0.14
N LEU A 449 -15.35 -20.20 -0.27
CA LEU A 449 -15.93 -21.30 -1.04
C LEU A 449 -15.56 -21.16 -2.52
N TRP A 450 -15.73 -19.98 -3.10
CA TRP A 450 -15.35 -19.72 -4.50
C TRP A 450 -13.86 -19.99 -4.74
N GLU A 451 -12.97 -19.49 -3.87
CA GLU A 451 -11.51 -19.72 -3.93
C GLU A 451 -11.20 -21.23 -3.84
N THR A 452 -11.90 -21.95 -2.97
CA THR A 452 -11.70 -23.41 -2.77
C THR A 452 -12.15 -24.17 -4.02
N ILE A 453 -13.30 -23.83 -4.62
CA ILE A 453 -13.78 -24.47 -5.86
C ILE A 453 -12.76 -24.27 -6.98
N ILE A 454 -12.25 -23.04 -7.19
CA ILE A 454 -11.26 -22.76 -8.24
C ILE A 454 -9.95 -23.53 -7.99
N LYS A 455 -9.54 -23.65 -6.73
CA LYS A 455 -8.32 -24.40 -6.37
C LYS A 455 -8.47 -25.90 -6.64
N THR A 456 -9.59 -26.49 -6.23
CA THR A 456 -9.86 -27.93 -6.41
C THR A 456 -10.17 -28.30 -7.86
N ALA A 457 -10.80 -27.36 -8.59
CA ALA A 457 -11.18 -27.52 -9.99
C ALA A 457 -10.06 -27.96 -10.93
N LYS A 458 -8.85 -27.45 -10.70
CA LYS A 458 -7.67 -27.75 -11.56
C LYS A 458 -7.32 -29.24 -11.63
N ASN A 459 -7.75 -30.01 -10.64
CA ASN A 459 -7.50 -31.45 -10.54
C ASN A 459 -8.72 -32.27 -11.02
N ASP A 460 -9.80 -31.64 -11.44
CA ASP A 460 -11.02 -32.31 -11.85
C ASP A 460 -10.96 -32.79 -13.31
N ILE A 461 -11.44 -34.02 -13.56
CA ILE A 461 -11.46 -34.63 -14.88
C ILE A 461 -12.29 -33.80 -15.88
N ASN A 462 -13.40 -33.22 -15.42
CA ASN A 462 -14.31 -32.41 -16.23
C ASN A 462 -13.84 -30.98 -16.47
N TYR A 463 -12.79 -30.53 -15.78
CA TYR A 463 -12.34 -29.15 -15.79
C TYR A 463 -12.08 -28.61 -17.20
N SER A 464 -11.32 -29.36 -18.01
CA SER A 464 -11.03 -28.96 -19.39
C SER A 464 -12.29 -28.92 -20.28
N LYS A 465 -13.20 -29.89 -20.10
CA LYS A 465 -14.48 -29.94 -20.84
C LYS A 465 -15.39 -28.76 -20.52
N ILE A 466 -15.46 -28.40 -19.23
CA ILE A 466 -16.25 -27.26 -18.74
C ILE A 466 -15.66 -25.94 -19.25
N ASN A 467 -14.33 -25.75 -19.13
CA ASN A 467 -13.66 -24.57 -19.69
C ASN A 467 -13.94 -24.42 -21.20
N LYS A 468 -13.89 -25.52 -21.98
CA LYS A 468 -14.17 -25.49 -23.41
C LYS A 468 -15.60 -25.07 -23.70
N LYS A 469 -16.59 -25.60 -22.97
CA LYS A 469 -18.02 -25.20 -23.11
C LYS A 469 -18.18 -23.70 -22.84
N ILE A 470 -17.62 -23.22 -21.71
CA ILE A 470 -17.70 -21.81 -21.31
C ILE A 470 -17.04 -20.92 -22.35
N PHE A 471 -15.83 -21.27 -22.83
CA PHE A 471 -15.12 -20.51 -23.83
C PHE A 471 -15.91 -20.36 -25.14
N ASN A 472 -16.41 -21.48 -25.66
CA ASN A 472 -17.20 -21.50 -26.91
C ASN A 472 -18.45 -20.63 -26.82
N HIS A 473 -19.08 -20.60 -25.64
CA HIS A 473 -20.29 -19.81 -25.42
C HIS A 473 -19.96 -18.32 -25.26
N LEU A 474 -18.96 -17.97 -24.42
CA LEU A 474 -18.63 -16.58 -24.10
C LEU A 474 -17.87 -15.84 -25.21
N ASN A 475 -17.15 -16.54 -26.09
CA ASN A 475 -16.30 -15.92 -27.14
C ASN A 475 -17.09 -15.04 -28.13
N GLY A 476 -18.42 -15.21 -28.21
CA GLY A 476 -19.30 -14.35 -29.03
C GLY A 476 -19.88 -13.14 -28.30
N PHE A 477 -19.58 -12.96 -27.01
CA PHE A 477 -20.13 -11.86 -26.21
C PHE A 477 -19.12 -10.73 -26.01
N THR A 478 -19.61 -9.52 -25.84
CA THR A 478 -18.84 -8.42 -25.31
C THR A 478 -18.95 -8.48 -23.79
N LEU A 479 -17.84 -8.77 -23.14
CA LEU A 479 -17.73 -8.93 -21.68
C LEU A 479 -17.28 -7.62 -21.05
N ASN A 480 -17.67 -7.40 -19.79
CA ASN A 480 -17.10 -6.33 -18.98
C ASN A 480 -15.63 -6.61 -18.61
N SER A 481 -15.22 -7.88 -18.62
CA SER A 481 -13.83 -8.32 -18.45
C SER A 481 -13.44 -9.40 -19.46
N HIS A 482 -12.55 -9.08 -20.38
CA HIS A 482 -11.97 -10.04 -21.32
C HIS A 482 -10.93 -10.97 -20.66
N ALA A 483 -10.43 -10.61 -19.48
CA ALA A 483 -9.47 -11.42 -18.73
C ALA A 483 -9.98 -12.82 -18.41
N ILE A 484 -11.29 -12.98 -18.23
CA ILE A 484 -11.92 -14.29 -18.02
C ILE A 484 -11.63 -15.25 -19.17
N LEU A 485 -11.77 -14.80 -20.42
CA LEU A 485 -11.42 -15.61 -21.60
C LEU A 485 -9.92 -15.95 -21.64
N GLY A 486 -9.06 -15.02 -21.25
CA GLY A 486 -7.62 -15.25 -21.14
C GLY A 486 -7.27 -16.35 -20.14
N ILE A 487 -7.87 -16.30 -18.95
CA ILE A 487 -7.73 -17.34 -17.92
C ILE A 487 -8.22 -18.70 -18.43
N ILE A 488 -9.38 -18.75 -19.09
CA ILE A 488 -9.95 -19.98 -19.65
C ILE A 488 -9.03 -20.55 -20.73
N ALA A 489 -8.48 -19.72 -21.63
CA ALA A 489 -7.54 -20.15 -22.65
C ALA A 489 -6.24 -20.74 -22.04
N GLN A 490 -5.73 -20.14 -20.95
CA GLN A 490 -4.62 -20.71 -20.17
C GLN A 490 -4.98 -22.08 -19.57
N ASN A 491 -6.18 -22.20 -18.97
CA ASN A 491 -6.67 -23.47 -18.44
C ASN A 491 -6.82 -24.56 -19.50
N LEU A 492 -7.12 -24.17 -20.74
CA LEU A 492 -7.17 -25.06 -21.91
C LEU A 492 -5.81 -25.39 -22.51
N LYS A 493 -4.72 -24.85 -21.95
CA LYS A 493 -3.34 -25.00 -22.45
C LYS A 493 -3.21 -24.55 -23.92
N GLN A 494 -3.81 -23.41 -24.23
CA GLN A 494 -3.74 -22.77 -25.56
C GLN A 494 -2.98 -21.43 -25.43
N PRO A 495 -1.63 -21.45 -25.34
CA PRO A 495 -0.82 -20.28 -25.01
C PRO A 495 -0.91 -19.18 -26.08
N GLU A 496 -1.01 -19.52 -27.38
CA GLU A 496 -1.15 -18.53 -28.44
C GLU A 496 -2.46 -17.74 -28.33
N LEU A 497 -3.58 -18.46 -28.11
CA LEU A 497 -4.88 -17.85 -27.94
C LEU A 497 -4.94 -17.01 -26.66
N ALA A 498 -4.33 -17.51 -25.56
CA ALA A 498 -4.24 -16.78 -24.31
C ALA A 498 -3.44 -15.48 -24.48
N LEU A 499 -2.30 -15.53 -25.18
CA LEU A 499 -1.46 -14.36 -25.46
C LEU A 499 -2.22 -13.30 -26.29
N ASP A 500 -2.96 -13.70 -27.30
CA ASP A 500 -3.77 -12.78 -28.10
C ASP A 500 -4.84 -12.09 -27.24
N ILE A 501 -5.56 -12.86 -26.42
CA ILE A 501 -6.59 -12.32 -25.53
C ILE A 501 -5.98 -11.35 -24.50
N TRP A 502 -4.88 -11.70 -23.85
CA TRP A 502 -4.22 -10.81 -22.90
C TRP A 502 -3.64 -9.56 -23.54
N THR A 503 -3.12 -9.68 -24.76
CA THR A 503 -2.68 -8.53 -25.58
C THR A 503 -3.85 -7.60 -25.88
N LYS A 504 -5.00 -8.15 -26.26
CA LYS A 504 -6.24 -7.38 -26.45
C LYS A 504 -6.67 -6.71 -25.13
N ASN A 505 -6.69 -7.47 -24.02
CA ASN A 505 -7.07 -6.92 -22.73
C ASN A 505 -6.16 -5.76 -22.29
N THR A 506 -4.87 -5.85 -22.60
CA THR A 506 -3.90 -4.74 -22.40
C THR A 506 -4.34 -3.47 -23.12
N LYS A 507 -4.74 -3.56 -24.38
CA LYS A 507 -5.18 -2.41 -25.17
C LYS A 507 -6.52 -1.84 -24.68
N LEU A 508 -7.43 -2.70 -24.23
CA LEU A 508 -8.70 -2.27 -23.64
C LEU A 508 -8.47 -1.51 -22.32
N ALA A 509 -7.54 -2.01 -21.48
CA ALA A 509 -7.14 -1.32 -20.25
C ALA A 509 -6.49 0.05 -20.55
N ALA A 510 -5.69 0.13 -21.62
CA ALA A 510 -5.09 1.38 -22.05
C ALA A 510 -6.17 2.43 -22.44
N TYR A 511 -7.19 2.04 -23.19
CA TYR A 511 -8.30 2.93 -23.56
C TYR A 511 -9.09 3.42 -22.35
N ALA A 512 -9.32 2.54 -21.36
CA ALA A 512 -10.00 2.89 -20.11
C ALA A 512 -9.14 3.78 -19.18
N GLY A 513 -7.82 3.83 -19.42
CA GLY A 513 -6.86 4.51 -18.56
C GLY A 513 -6.51 3.75 -17.27
N ASP A 514 -6.77 2.44 -17.24
CA ASP A 514 -6.49 1.58 -16.09
C ASP A 514 -5.06 1.03 -16.14
N LEU A 515 -4.15 1.74 -15.47
CA LEU A 515 -2.74 1.39 -15.38
C LEU A 515 -2.49 0.04 -14.68
N ASN A 516 -3.31 -0.30 -13.69
CA ASN A 516 -3.14 -1.55 -12.94
C ASN A 516 -3.53 -2.77 -13.78
N LEU A 517 -4.70 -2.71 -14.42
CA LEU A 517 -5.13 -3.79 -15.31
C LEU A 517 -4.19 -3.93 -16.50
N TYR A 518 -3.69 -2.79 -17.04
CA TYR A 518 -2.65 -2.79 -18.07
C TYR A 518 -1.43 -3.59 -17.61
N ALA A 519 -0.89 -3.29 -16.42
CA ALA A 519 0.26 -3.99 -15.86
C ALA A 519 -0.01 -5.48 -15.65
N ILE A 520 -1.17 -5.84 -15.07
CA ILE A 520 -1.59 -7.23 -14.87
C ILE A 520 -1.63 -7.99 -16.20
N SER A 521 -2.26 -7.41 -17.20
CA SER A 521 -2.40 -8.04 -18.54
C SER A 521 -1.05 -8.24 -19.20
N GLN A 522 -0.14 -7.26 -19.11
CA GLN A 522 1.24 -7.38 -19.61
C GLN A 522 2.04 -8.46 -18.87
N LYS A 523 1.87 -8.59 -17.54
CA LYS A 523 2.53 -9.65 -16.77
C LYS A 523 2.03 -11.03 -17.17
N GLN A 524 0.74 -11.19 -17.42
CA GLN A 524 0.18 -12.45 -17.94
C GLN A 524 0.74 -12.76 -19.33
N SER A 525 0.84 -11.77 -20.19
CA SER A 525 1.47 -11.93 -21.51
C SER A 525 2.95 -12.32 -21.39
N MET A 526 3.69 -11.70 -20.45
CA MET A 526 5.11 -12.03 -20.21
C MET A 526 5.28 -13.47 -19.72
N ALA A 527 4.41 -13.94 -18.80
CA ALA A 527 4.45 -15.32 -18.32
C ALA A 527 4.23 -16.33 -19.45
N LEU A 528 3.28 -16.06 -20.37
CA LEU A 528 3.00 -16.90 -21.52
C LEU A 528 4.14 -16.94 -22.54
N ILE A 529 4.81 -15.80 -22.78
CA ILE A 529 5.93 -15.71 -23.71
C ILE A 529 7.06 -16.67 -23.37
N ASN A 530 7.25 -16.98 -22.09
CA ASN A 530 8.26 -17.93 -21.64
C ASN A 530 7.95 -19.39 -22.06
N GLU A 531 6.76 -19.69 -22.58
CA GLU A 531 6.37 -20.99 -23.14
C GLU A 531 6.70 -21.14 -24.63
N PHE A 532 7.16 -20.06 -25.31
CA PHE A 532 7.48 -20.03 -26.73
C PHE A 532 8.98 -19.96 -26.99
N ASP A 533 9.39 -20.25 -28.25
CA ASP A 533 10.76 -20.11 -28.67
C ASP A 533 11.25 -18.65 -28.57
N GLU A 534 12.37 -18.46 -27.91
CA GLU A 534 12.92 -17.15 -27.59
C GLU A 534 13.11 -16.24 -28.85
N SER A 535 13.54 -16.82 -29.96
CA SER A 535 13.76 -16.10 -31.25
C SER A 535 12.50 -15.44 -31.81
N GLN A 536 11.33 -16.05 -31.59
CA GLN A 536 10.04 -15.57 -32.09
C GLN A 536 9.43 -14.49 -31.20
N THR A 537 9.77 -14.46 -29.94
CA THR A 537 9.13 -13.62 -28.94
C THR A 537 9.99 -12.46 -28.44
N LEU A 538 11.26 -12.40 -28.76
CA LEU A 538 12.20 -11.36 -28.28
C LEU A 538 11.65 -9.95 -28.43
N LYS A 539 11.13 -9.57 -29.58
CA LYS A 539 10.58 -8.23 -29.82
C LYS A 539 9.36 -7.92 -28.92
N ILE A 540 8.50 -8.91 -28.71
CA ILE A 540 7.30 -8.77 -27.87
C ILE A 540 7.77 -8.65 -26.41
N ARG A 541 8.70 -9.50 -25.98
CA ARG A 541 9.28 -9.49 -24.64
C ARG A 541 9.88 -8.12 -24.31
N TYR A 542 10.70 -7.57 -25.20
CA TYR A 542 11.33 -6.27 -25.00
C TYR A 542 10.32 -5.13 -24.91
N ASN A 543 9.29 -5.13 -25.76
CA ASN A 543 8.22 -4.13 -25.70
C ASN A 543 7.43 -4.21 -24.38
N ILE A 544 7.15 -5.42 -23.91
CA ILE A 544 6.48 -5.62 -22.61
C ILE A 544 7.38 -5.16 -21.46
N SER A 545 8.65 -5.56 -21.46
CA SER A 545 9.64 -5.18 -20.44
C SER A 545 9.83 -3.65 -20.37
N GLU A 546 9.92 -2.97 -21.50
CA GLU A 546 10.01 -1.51 -21.54
C GLU A 546 8.77 -0.85 -20.90
N ARG A 547 7.58 -1.28 -21.32
CA ARG A 547 6.32 -0.69 -20.85
C ARG A 547 6.07 -0.98 -19.37
N LEU A 548 6.30 -2.22 -18.93
CA LEU A 548 6.18 -2.57 -17.50
C LEU A 548 7.22 -1.83 -16.66
N GLY A 549 8.47 -1.78 -17.11
CA GLY A 549 9.52 -1.07 -16.43
C GLY A 549 9.18 0.42 -16.21
N LYS A 550 8.74 1.11 -17.26
CA LYS A 550 8.34 2.53 -17.19
C LYS A 550 7.11 2.73 -16.30
N LEU A 551 6.11 1.86 -16.42
CA LEU A 551 4.87 1.94 -15.65
C LEU A 551 5.10 1.73 -14.16
N LEU A 552 5.84 0.67 -13.83
CA LEU A 552 6.08 0.26 -12.45
C LEU A 552 7.12 1.14 -11.75
N ALA A 553 7.94 1.89 -12.48
CA ALA A 553 8.96 2.76 -11.91
C ALA A 553 8.43 3.74 -10.84
N ASN A 554 7.16 4.13 -10.93
CA ASN A 554 6.52 5.02 -9.96
C ASN A 554 5.68 4.30 -8.91
N SER A 555 5.03 3.19 -9.28
CA SER A 555 4.08 2.47 -8.41
C SER A 555 4.72 1.31 -7.65
N ASN A 556 5.64 0.58 -8.27
CA ASN A 556 6.37 -0.55 -7.68
C ASN A 556 7.80 -0.62 -8.21
N PRO A 557 8.70 0.26 -7.74
CA PRO A 557 10.07 0.33 -8.23
C PRO A 557 10.85 -0.98 -8.10
N SER A 558 10.58 -1.76 -7.06
CA SER A 558 11.25 -3.06 -6.84
C SER A 558 10.96 -4.04 -7.96
N GLU A 559 9.75 -4.06 -8.47
CA GLU A 559 9.36 -4.91 -9.58
C GLU A 559 9.82 -4.35 -10.93
N ALA A 560 9.84 -3.00 -11.08
CA ALA A 560 10.35 -2.36 -12.30
C ALA A 560 11.81 -2.73 -12.59
N ILE A 561 12.63 -2.93 -11.56
CA ILE A 561 14.05 -3.36 -11.67
C ILE A 561 14.17 -4.73 -12.33
N GLU A 562 13.16 -5.59 -12.27
CA GLU A 562 13.18 -6.91 -12.91
C GLU A 562 13.02 -6.83 -14.44
N TYR A 563 12.31 -5.82 -14.95
CA TYR A 563 12.01 -5.66 -16.38
C TYR A 563 12.95 -4.70 -17.11
N LEU A 564 13.38 -3.60 -16.46
CA LEU A 564 14.18 -2.57 -17.12
C LEU A 564 15.49 -3.07 -17.74
N PRO A 565 16.26 -4.02 -17.12
CA PRO A 565 17.50 -4.54 -17.72
C PRO A 565 17.28 -5.21 -19.07
N ASP A 566 16.20 -5.97 -19.26
CA ASP A 566 15.86 -6.59 -20.54
C ASP A 566 15.60 -5.52 -21.62
N ALA A 567 14.86 -4.47 -21.27
CA ALA A 567 14.58 -3.36 -22.18
C ALA A 567 15.85 -2.57 -22.55
N ILE A 568 16.75 -2.35 -21.58
CA ILE A 568 18.05 -1.69 -21.80
C ILE A 568 18.94 -2.52 -22.73
N SER A 569 19.02 -3.85 -22.48
CA SER A 569 19.81 -4.76 -23.32
C SER A 569 19.33 -4.74 -24.77
N ASN A 570 18.01 -4.66 -25.00
CA ASN A 570 17.48 -4.53 -26.36
C ASN A 570 17.84 -3.18 -27.00
N ALA A 571 17.70 -2.06 -26.27
CA ALA A 571 18.08 -0.74 -26.80
C ALA A 571 19.57 -0.70 -27.16
N GLN A 572 20.44 -1.36 -26.39
CA GLN A 572 21.87 -1.54 -26.71
C GLN A 572 22.09 -2.35 -27.97
N ALA A 573 21.39 -3.48 -28.10
CA ALA A 573 21.52 -4.37 -29.27
C ALA A 573 21.08 -3.70 -30.58
N VAL A 574 20.08 -2.82 -30.53
CA VAL A 574 19.57 -2.06 -31.68
C VAL A 574 20.38 -0.79 -31.93
N GLY A 575 21.20 -0.34 -30.95
CA GLY A 575 22.00 0.89 -31.07
C GLY A 575 21.19 2.17 -30.83
N ASP A 576 20.04 2.07 -30.18
CA ASP A 576 19.18 3.22 -29.82
C ASP A 576 19.67 3.88 -28.53
N SER A 577 20.71 4.69 -28.63
CA SER A 577 21.32 5.38 -27.50
C SER A 577 20.37 6.32 -26.74
N PRO A 578 19.50 7.12 -27.37
CA PRO A 578 18.56 7.97 -26.65
C PRO A 578 17.61 7.15 -25.76
N LYS A 579 17.09 6.04 -26.27
CA LYS A 579 16.19 5.14 -25.55
C LYS A 579 16.92 4.42 -24.40
N GLU A 580 18.15 4.02 -24.63
CA GLU A 580 18.98 3.42 -23.58
C GLU A 580 19.20 4.39 -22.43
N ILE A 581 19.53 5.66 -22.71
CA ILE A 581 19.70 6.71 -21.70
C ILE A 581 18.39 6.91 -20.92
N GLU A 582 17.25 6.99 -21.61
CA GLU A 582 15.93 7.10 -20.97
C GLU A 582 15.67 5.95 -20.01
N LEU A 583 15.89 4.71 -20.45
CA LEU A 583 15.64 3.51 -19.62
C LEU A 583 16.61 3.41 -18.45
N LEU A 584 17.88 3.79 -18.62
CA LEU A 584 18.85 3.89 -17.53
C LEU A 584 18.43 4.93 -16.49
N ALA A 585 17.83 6.05 -16.90
CA ALA A 585 17.30 7.05 -15.97
C ALA A 585 16.12 6.51 -15.16
N TYR A 586 15.21 5.74 -15.79
CA TYR A 586 14.15 5.03 -15.06
C TYR A 586 14.73 4.01 -14.06
N LEU A 587 15.70 3.21 -14.47
CA LEU A 587 16.36 2.23 -13.60
C LEU A 587 17.08 2.91 -12.43
N ALA A 588 17.81 4.00 -12.67
CA ALA A 588 18.44 4.80 -11.63
C ALA A 588 17.41 5.33 -10.60
N SER A 589 16.27 5.83 -11.11
CA SER A 589 15.16 6.28 -10.24
C SER A 589 14.58 5.14 -9.40
N CYS A 590 14.41 3.95 -9.98
CA CYS A 590 13.94 2.76 -9.26
C CYS A 590 14.95 2.31 -8.21
N CYS A 591 16.23 2.27 -8.56
CA CYS A 591 17.32 1.94 -7.64
C CYS A 591 17.34 2.90 -6.44
N ARG A 592 17.16 4.20 -6.67
CA ARG A 592 17.05 5.21 -5.60
C ARG A 592 15.88 4.93 -4.68
N LYS A 593 14.68 4.71 -5.23
CA LYS A 593 13.45 4.47 -4.46
C LYS A 593 13.50 3.17 -3.65
N THR A 594 14.25 2.16 -4.13
CA THR A 594 14.40 0.88 -3.42
C THR A 594 15.57 0.85 -2.45
N GLY A 595 16.40 1.91 -2.44
CA GLY A 595 17.58 1.99 -1.60
C GLY A 595 18.82 1.28 -2.18
N ASN A 596 18.77 0.81 -3.41
CA ASN A 596 19.92 0.28 -4.13
C ASN A 596 20.74 1.45 -4.73
N TYR A 597 21.37 2.25 -3.88
CA TYR A 597 22.13 3.42 -4.32
C TYR A 597 23.38 3.08 -5.12
N PHE A 598 23.92 1.87 -4.92
CA PHE A 598 25.03 1.39 -5.73
C PHE A 598 24.62 1.17 -7.19
N GLY A 599 23.46 0.53 -7.41
CA GLY A 599 22.87 0.38 -8.73
C GLY A 599 22.54 1.73 -9.39
N GLU A 600 22.09 2.71 -8.60
CA GLU A 600 21.89 4.08 -9.09
C GLU A 600 23.19 4.70 -9.61
N VAL A 601 24.30 4.56 -8.88
CA VAL A 601 25.63 5.06 -9.31
C VAL A 601 26.07 4.37 -10.62
N GLU A 602 25.90 3.06 -10.74
CA GLU A 602 26.24 2.31 -11.97
C GLU A 602 25.42 2.77 -13.18
N CYS A 603 24.13 3.02 -13.00
CA CYS A 603 23.27 3.56 -14.06
C CYS A 603 23.73 4.95 -14.48
N VAL A 604 23.98 5.86 -13.53
CA VAL A 604 24.43 7.23 -13.82
C VAL A 604 25.79 7.21 -14.50
N ASP A 605 26.73 6.36 -14.07
CA ASP A 605 28.04 6.22 -14.74
C ASP A 605 27.93 5.68 -16.18
N SER A 606 26.93 4.82 -16.42
CA SER A 606 26.65 4.31 -17.77
C SER A 606 26.08 5.41 -18.68
N VAL A 607 25.22 6.28 -18.15
CA VAL A 607 24.70 7.45 -18.87
C VAL A 607 25.83 8.47 -19.13
N LEU A 608 26.67 8.78 -18.12
CA LEU A 608 27.78 9.74 -18.24
C LEU A 608 28.78 9.36 -19.35
N LYS A 609 28.98 8.05 -19.61
CA LYS A 609 29.85 7.59 -20.71
C LYS A 609 29.28 7.87 -22.10
N LYS A 610 27.97 8.17 -22.20
CA LYS A 610 27.24 8.36 -23.47
C LYS A 610 26.91 9.82 -23.74
N VAL A 611 26.88 10.65 -22.71
CA VAL A 611 26.66 12.10 -22.86
C VAL A 611 27.87 12.76 -23.49
N LYS A 612 27.62 13.67 -24.42
CA LYS A 612 28.70 14.39 -25.14
C LYS A 612 29.44 15.35 -24.18
N PRO A 613 30.73 15.48 -24.30
CA PRO A 613 31.52 16.40 -23.42
C PRO A 613 31.06 17.86 -23.48
N GLU A 614 30.37 18.26 -24.56
CA GLU A 614 29.86 19.63 -24.73
C GLU A 614 28.59 19.89 -23.91
N ASP A 615 27.87 18.84 -23.48
CA ASP A 615 26.61 18.94 -22.72
C ASP A 615 26.86 19.15 -21.21
N VAL A 616 27.56 20.23 -20.90
CA VAL A 616 28.06 20.57 -19.56
C VAL A 616 26.94 20.58 -18.50
N VAL A 617 25.74 21.04 -18.87
CA VAL A 617 24.58 21.10 -17.98
C VAL A 617 24.12 19.68 -17.61
N GLU A 618 23.96 18.80 -18.58
CA GLU A 618 23.53 17.42 -18.36
C GLU A 618 24.56 16.64 -17.54
N ILE A 619 25.84 16.83 -17.85
CA ILE A 619 26.95 16.23 -17.08
C ILE A 619 26.93 16.70 -15.63
N ALA A 620 26.70 18.00 -15.36
CA ALA A 620 26.63 18.53 -14.00
C ALA A 620 25.43 17.99 -13.23
N LEU A 621 24.24 17.90 -13.85
CA LEU A 621 23.04 17.28 -13.28
C LEU A 621 23.26 15.81 -12.93
N LEU A 622 23.81 15.03 -13.85
CA LEU A 622 24.09 13.60 -13.63
C LEU A 622 25.12 13.39 -12.51
N LYS A 623 26.20 14.18 -12.49
CA LYS A 623 27.17 14.16 -11.40
C LYS A 623 26.52 14.51 -10.05
N THR A 624 25.68 15.54 -10.00
CA THR A 624 24.96 15.90 -8.77
C THR A 624 24.01 14.78 -8.31
N THR A 625 23.33 14.08 -9.24
CA THR A 625 22.54 12.89 -8.94
C THR A 625 23.41 11.78 -8.35
N LYS A 626 24.58 11.52 -8.94
CA LYS A 626 25.53 10.55 -8.41
C LYS A 626 26.00 10.90 -6.99
N LEU A 627 26.24 12.19 -6.69
CA LEU A 627 26.63 12.62 -5.34
C LEU A 627 25.58 12.28 -4.28
N ASN A 628 24.29 12.44 -4.59
CA ASN A 628 23.22 12.06 -3.66
C ASN A 628 23.20 10.55 -3.38
N ALA A 629 23.41 9.72 -4.40
CA ALA A 629 23.51 8.27 -4.21
C ALA A 629 24.75 7.91 -3.35
N LEU A 630 25.90 8.50 -3.64
CA LEU A 630 27.13 8.32 -2.87
C LEU A 630 26.98 8.77 -1.40
N LEU A 631 26.18 9.82 -1.14
CA LEU A 631 25.87 10.30 0.20
C LEU A 631 25.14 9.25 1.02
N ASN A 632 24.14 8.59 0.43
CA ASN A 632 23.39 7.51 1.07
C ASN A 632 24.25 6.24 1.27
N ILE A 633 25.20 5.97 0.37
CA ILE A 633 26.20 4.90 0.54
C ILE A 633 27.14 5.24 1.72
N GLY A 634 27.45 6.52 1.92
CA GLY A 634 28.36 7.01 2.95
C GLY A 634 29.78 7.28 2.45
N ASN A 635 29.96 7.45 1.13
CA ASN A 635 31.26 7.75 0.50
C ASN A 635 31.61 9.24 0.60
N CYS A 636 31.65 9.79 1.81
CA CYS A 636 31.81 11.22 2.05
C CYS A 636 33.13 11.79 1.46
N GLY A 637 34.25 11.08 1.61
CA GLY A 637 35.53 11.48 1.05
C GLY A 637 35.52 11.59 -0.48
N GLN A 638 34.89 10.62 -1.15
CA GLN A 638 34.71 10.63 -2.61
C GLN A 638 33.87 11.84 -3.07
N ILE A 639 32.76 12.12 -2.37
CA ILE A 639 31.87 13.25 -2.67
C ILE A 639 32.64 14.58 -2.59
N ILE A 640 33.33 14.81 -1.49
CA ILE A 640 34.07 16.05 -1.25
C ILE A 640 35.14 16.25 -2.34
N ASN A 641 35.88 15.19 -2.68
CA ASN A 641 36.87 15.23 -3.75
C ASN A 641 36.23 15.55 -5.11
N MET A 642 35.13 14.87 -5.49
CA MET A 642 34.44 15.13 -6.75
C MET A 642 33.90 16.57 -6.84
N ILE A 643 33.36 17.10 -5.73
CA ILE A 643 32.84 18.47 -5.70
C ILE A 643 34.00 19.46 -5.88
N ASP A 644 35.06 19.32 -5.12
CA ASP A 644 36.18 20.26 -5.12
C ASP A 644 36.98 20.21 -6.44
N THR A 645 37.10 19.03 -7.09
CA THR A 645 37.96 18.87 -8.29
C THR A 645 37.20 18.83 -9.61
N GLU A 646 35.96 18.40 -9.66
CA GLU A 646 35.28 18.13 -10.92
C GLU A 646 34.01 19.01 -11.13
N ILE A 647 33.25 19.33 -10.07
CA ILE A 647 31.95 19.97 -10.23
C ILE A 647 32.03 21.46 -10.01
N MET A 648 32.57 21.92 -8.88
CA MET A 648 32.65 23.36 -8.55
C MET A 648 33.49 24.17 -9.58
N PRO A 649 34.62 23.68 -10.07
CA PRO A 649 35.36 24.42 -11.11
C PRO A 649 34.55 24.63 -12.38
N VAL A 650 33.70 23.66 -12.76
CA VAL A 650 32.82 23.75 -13.94
C VAL A 650 31.70 24.75 -13.71
N LEU A 651 31.05 24.69 -12.54
CA LEU A 651 29.97 25.60 -12.16
C LEU A 651 30.50 27.05 -12.06
N ASP A 652 31.63 27.27 -11.42
CA ASP A 652 32.23 28.59 -11.27
C ASP A 652 32.62 29.16 -12.65
N GLN A 653 33.19 28.33 -13.54
CA GLN A 653 33.48 28.74 -14.91
C GLN A 653 32.21 29.07 -15.70
N TYR A 654 31.12 28.33 -15.50
CA TYR A 654 29.85 28.60 -16.17
C TYR A 654 29.29 29.95 -15.74
N PHE A 655 29.21 30.20 -14.42
CA PHE A 655 28.66 31.46 -13.89
C PHE A 655 29.59 32.67 -14.14
N SER A 656 30.89 32.48 -14.26
CA SER A 656 31.81 33.57 -14.61
C SER A 656 31.72 34.03 -16.06
N LYS A 657 31.32 33.14 -17.00
CA LYS A 657 31.23 33.40 -18.45
C LYS A 657 29.86 33.91 -18.93
N LYS A 658 28.76 33.60 -18.23
CA LYS A 658 27.40 33.93 -18.63
C LYS A 658 26.75 34.94 -17.71
N GLN A 659 26.61 36.18 -18.20
CA GLN A 659 25.85 37.26 -17.57
C GLN A 659 24.49 37.51 -18.21
N ASN A 660 24.02 36.71 -19.16
CA ASN A 660 22.72 36.93 -19.84
C ASN A 660 21.57 36.21 -19.11
N ALA A 661 20.67 37.03 -18.55
CA ALA A 661 19.45 36.57 -17.89
C ALA A 661 18.44 35.81 -18.79
N ALA A 662 18.69 35.71 -20.08
CA ALA A 662 17.81 35.07 -21.07
C ALA A 662 18.22 33.62 -21.43
N ASP A 663 19.20 33.02 -20.74
CA ASP A 663 19.61 31.62 -21.02
C ASP A 663 18.63 30.64 -20.37
N PRO A 664 17.90 29.79 -21.14
CA PRO A 664 16.97 28.79 -20.60
C PRO A 664 17.61 27.79 -19.64
N GLN A 665 18.94 27.56 -19.78
CA GLN A 665 19.70 26.61 -18.95
C GLN A 665 20.12 27.22 -17.62
N LEU A 666 20.07 28.55 -17.48
CA LEU A 666 20.56 29.27 -16.29
C LEU A 666 19.82 28.79 -15.01
N GLY A 667 18.51 28.60 -15.10
CA GLY A 667 17.71 28.12 -13.99
C GLY A 667 18.10 26.73 -13.50
N PHE A 668 18.32 25.80 -14.41
CA PHE A 668 18.76 24.44 -14.11
C PHE A 668 20.16 24.40 -13.51
N MET A 669 21.09 25.21 -14.05
CA MET A 669 22.45 25.28 -13.52
C MET A 669 22.48 25.89 -12.15
N TYR A 670 21.64 26.91 -11.90
CA TYR A 670 21.53 27.55 -10.60
C TYR A 670 20.98 26.57 -9.54
N GLU A 671 19.94 25.84 -9.88
CA GLU A 671 19.38 24.79 -9.01
C GLU A 671 20.41 23.67 -8.74
N THR A 672 21.17 23.26 -9.76
CA THR A 672 22.24 22.27 -9.64
C THR A 672 23.35 22.76 -8.70
N TRP A 673 23.71 24.02 -8.81
CA TRP A 673 24.69 24.67 -7.96
C TRP A 673 24.26 24.68 -6.48
N LEU A 674 23.02 25.08 -6.20
CA LEU A 674 22.45 25.06 -4.86
C LEU A 674 22.39 23.64 -4.27
N LYS A 675 21.94 22.67 -5.08
CA LYS A 675 21.90 21.26 -4.67
C LYS A 675 23.30 20.72 -4.39
N THR A 676 24.30 21.10 -5.17
CA THR A 676 25.69 20.70 -4.95
C THR A 676 26.22 21.21 -3.61
N TYR A 677 25.98 22.49 -3.27
CA TYR A 677 26.33 23.02 -1.94
C TYR A 677 25.65 22.27 -0.80
N LEU A 678 24.37 21.96 -0.94
CA LEU A 678 23.63 21.22 0.08
C LEU A 678 24.19 19.79 0.27
N VAL A 679 24.52 19.09 -0.82
CA VAL A 679 25.15 17.76 -0.74
C VAL A 679 26.54 17.85 -0.13
N HIS A 680 27.33 18.86 -0.50
CA HIS A 680 28.64 19.12 0.09
C HIS A 680 28.55 19.31 1.61
N ALA A 681 27.65 20.19 2.06
CA ALA A 681 27.40 20.40 3.48
C ALA A 681 27.00 19.09 4.20
N ASN A 682 26.10 18.28 3.59
CA ASN A 682 25.70 17.01 4.16
C ASN A 682 26.85 16.01 4.26
N ALA A 683 27.68 15.88 3.23
CA ALA A 683 28.85 15.00 3.24
C ALA A 683 29.84 15.40 4.36
N LEU A 684 30.10 16.70 4.51
CA LEU A 684 30.96 17.24 5.57
C LEU A 684 30.37 16.99 6.96
N VAL A 685 29.05 17.15 7.14
CA VAL A 685 28.37 16.83 8.42
C VAL A 685 28.49 15.36 8.77
N MET A 686 28.22 14.46 7.81
CA MET A 686 28.35 13.01 8.01
C MET A 686 29.79 12.58 8.29
N GLN A 687 30.76 13.23 7.67
CA GLN A 687 32.19 13.02 7.95
C GLN A 687 32.58 13.50 9.37
N GLY A 688 31.81 14.41 9.95
CA GLY A 688 32.14 15.08 11.23
C GLY A 688 33.04 16.29 11.06
N ASN A 689 33.15 16.85 9.85
CA ASN A 689 34.00 17.99 9.50
C ASN A 689 33.29 19.32 9.77
N ASP A 690 33.91 20.28 10.47
CA ASP A 690 33.31 21.56 10.81
C ASP A 690 33.31 22.59 9.67
N ARG A 691 34.03 22.34 8.59
CA ARG A 691 33.90 23.09 7.31
C ARG A 691 32.45 23.11 6.80
N SER A 692 31.61 22.18 7.27
CA SER A 692 30.14 22.17 6.98
C SER A 692 29.43 23.47 7.33
N PHE A 693 29.85 24.17 8.41
CA PHE A 693 29.27 25.45 8.80
C PHE A 693 29.64 26.57 7.84
N GLU A 694 30.86 26.58 7.29
CA GLU A 694 31.30 27.54 6.27
C GLU A 694 30.44 27.39 5.00
N ILE A 695 30.28 26.14 4.54
CA ILE A 695 29.48 25.83 3.35
C ILE A 695 28.01 26.21 3.56
N LEU A 696 27.43 25.91 4.73
CA LEU A 696 26.07 26.30 5.06
C LEU A 696 25.90 27.82 5.14
N THR A 697 26.89 28.54 5.69
CA THR A 697 26.85 29.99 5.73
C THR A 697 26.87 30.58 4.32
N ILE A 698 27.73 30.08 3.44
CA ILE A 698 27.74 30.48 2.02
C ILE A 698 26.38 30.22 1.37
N LEU A 699 25.80 29.04 1.64
CA LEU A 699 24.49 28.65 1.07
C LEU A 699 23.34 29.54 1.56
N PHE A 700 23.29 29.89 2.85
CA PHE A 700 22.31 30.86 3.38
C PHE A 700 22.52 32.26 2.83
N ASP A 701 23.77 32.72 2.71
CA ASP A 701 24.07 34.02 2.07
C ASP A 701 23.61 34.08 0.61
N ILE A 702 23.70 32.96 -0.13
CA ILE A 702 23.22 32.86 -1.50
C ILE A 702 21.67 32.92 -1.51
N ILE A 703 21.01 32.20 -0.59
CA ILE A 703 19.55 32.20 -0.46
C ILE A 703 19.05 33.62 -0.19
N ASP A 704 19.64 34.32 0.76
CA ASP A 704 19.25 35.66 1.17
C ASP A 704 19.51 36.72 0.07
N ARG A 705 20.68 36.71 -0.56
CA ARG A 705 21.04 37.67 -1.63
C ARG A 705 20.15 37.54 -2.86
N ASN A 706 19.74 36.29 -3.20
CA ASN A 706 18.90 36.02 -4.37
C ASN A 706 17.41 35.92 -4.05
N GLN A 707 17.02 36.20 -2.81
CA GLN A 707 15.63 36.15 -2.33
C GLN A 707 14.89 34.86 -2.72
N ILE A 708 15.56 33.69 -2.53
CA ILE A 708 15.00 32.39 -2.87
C ILE A 708 13.82 32.10 -1.95
N GLN A 709 12.64 31.86 -2.55
CA GLN A 709 11.39 31.60 -1.83
C GLN A 709 11.01 30.10 -1.79
N ASP A 710 11.92 29.22 -2.18
CA ASP A 710 11.69 27.77 -2.08
C ASP A 710 11.80 27.32 -0.60
N GLU A 711 10.66 27.38 0.09
CA GLU A 711 10.57 27.02 1.52
C GLU A 711 11.00 25.59 1.79
N LEU A 712 10.72 24.63 0.87
CA LEU A 712 11.13 23.24 1.02
C LEU A 712 12.64 23.09 0.99
N PHE A 713 13.31 23.78 0.07
CA PHE A 713 14.77 23.78 -0.01
C PHE A 713 15.39 24.43 1.23
N ILE A 714 14.84 25.54 1.70
CA ILE A 714 15.27 26.23 2.93
C ILE A 714 15.11 25.30 4.15
N CYS A 715 14.03 24.54 4.26
CA CYS A 715 13.83 23.53 5.29
C CYS A 715 14.93 22.46 5.23
N LYS A 716 15.28 21.96 4.05
CA LYS A 716 16.37 20.98 3.87
C LYS A 716 17.73 21.54 4.32
N CYS A 717 18.01 22.81 4.05
CA CYS A 717 19.21 23.51 4.53
C CYS A 717 19.23 23.64 6.06
N LYS A 718 18.11 24.08 6.66
CA LYS A 718 17.95 24.17 8.12
C LYS A 718 18.10 22.81 8.81
N LEU A 719 17.55 21.72 8.24
CA LEU A 719 17.75 20.37 8.75
C LEU A 719 19.21 19.93 8.69
N THR A 720 19.94 20.30 7.65
CA THR A 720 21.38 20.02 7.56
C THR A 720 22.14 20.77 8.63
N LEU A 721 21.78 22.03 8.91
CA LEU A 721 22.37 22.81 9.99
C LEU A 721 22.01 22.25 11.38
N ALA A 722 20.77 21.77 11.57
CA ALA A 722 20.36 21.07 12.79
C ALA A 722 21.20 19.82 13.02
N PHE A 723 21.41 19.01 11.97
CA PHE A 723 22.23 17.81 12.06
C PHE A 723 23.72 18.14 12.34
N ALA A 724 24.29 19.18 11.70
CA ALA A 724 25.64 19.66 12.01
C ALA A 724 25.78 20.03 13.48
N ASN A 725 24.81 20.76 14.04
CA ASN A 725 24.81 21.12 15.46
C ASN A 725 24.68 19.88 16.37
N THR A 726 23.87 18.88 16.01
CA THR A 726 23.78 17.61 16.76
C THR A 726 25.13 16.89 16.80
N VAL A 727 25.79 16.72 15.66
CA VAL A 727 27.11 16.07 15.56
C VAL A 727 28.18 16.78 16.38
N LYS A 728 28.13 18.12 16.45
CA LYS A 728 29.07 18.93 17.26
C LYS A 728 28.74 18.99 18.76
N GLY A 729 27.56 18.49 19.16
CA GLY A 729 27.10 18.55 20.55
C GLY A 729 26.43 19.87 20.92
N ASN A 730 26.03 20.69 19.96
CA ASN A 730 25.28 21.93 20.15
C ASN A 730 23.77 21.66 20.17
N PHE A 731 23.31 20.76 21.04
CA PHE A 731 21.97 20.19 21.03
C PHE A 731 20.83 21.23 21.09
N LYS A 732 21.01 22.32 21.86
CA LYS A 732 20.02 23.38 21.96
C LYS A 732 19.82 24.14 20.64
N ALA A 733 20.90 24.41 19.92
CA ALA A 733 20.81 25.05 18.60
C ALA A 733 20.14 24.10 17.57
N SER A 734 20.41 22.79 17.66
CA SER A 734 19.71 21.80 16.84
C SER A 734 18.20 21.79 17.12
N GLU A 735 17.79 21.75 18.41
CA GLU A 735 16.37 21.80 18.80
C GLU A 735 15.66 23.06 18.26
N GLN A 736 16.30 24.22 18.34
CA GLN A 736 15.73 25.46 17.79
C GLN A 736 15.49 25.38 16.28
N MET A 737 16.44 24.84 15.53
CA MET A 737 16.28 24.67 14.08
C MET A 737 15.18 23.65 13.74
N LEU A 738 15.08 22.55 14.50
CA LEU A 738 14.00 21.57 14.34
C LEU A 738 12.63 22.18 14.62
N GLU A 739 12.50 23.04 15.64
CA GLU A 739 11.25 23.76 15.94
C GLU A 739 10.87 24.75 14.82
N GLU A 740 11.83 25.46 14.25
CA GLU A 740 11.56 26.35 13.09
C GLU A 740 11.05 25.58 11.90
N VAL A 741 11.68 24.44 11.56
CA VAL A 741 11.22 23.57 10.46
C VAL A 741 9.84 23.00 10.74
N LEU A 742 9.52 22.65 12.00
CA LEU A 742 8.21 22.14 12.38
C LEU A 742 7.08 23.17 12.18
N ARG A 743 7.35 24.46 12.26
CA ARG A 743 6.37 25.51 11.93
C ARG A 743 5.99 25.46 10.46
N SER A 744 6.97 25.34 9.56
CA SER A 744 6.74 25.20 8.12
C SER A 744 5.96 23.90 7.77
N TYR A 745 6.13 22.81 8.56
CA TYR A 745 5.32 21.59 8.41
C TYR A 745 3.83 21.83 8.65
N ARG A 746 3.48 22.62 9.67
CA ARG A 746 2.07 22.97 9.98
C ARG A 746 1.39 23.75 8.86
N GLU A 747 2.16 24.34 7.96
CA GLU A 747 1.70 25.08 6.77
C GLU A 747 1.66 24.22 5.49
N ASN A 748 1.81 22.88 5.61
CA ASN A 748 1.78 21.88 4.53
C ASN A 748 2.86 22.02 3.44
N VAL A 749 4.02 22.55 3.79
CA VAL A 749 5.13 22.78 2.85
C VAL A 749 6.07 21.57 2.71
N MET A 750 6.08 20.64 3.69
CA MET A 750 7.07 19.54 3.75
C MET A 750 6.64 18.30 2.97
N ASP A 751 7.58 17.73 2.19
CA ASP A 751 7.44 16.41 1.59
C ASP A 751 7.77 15.27 2.59
N ASN A 752 7.42 14.02 2.25
CA ASN A 752 7.66 12.86 3.10
C ASN A 752 9.13 12.63 3.42
N GLU A 753 10.04 12.94 2.48
CA GLU A 753 11.48 12.83 2.68
C GLU A 753 11.97 13.80 3.77
N THR A 754 11.52 15.04 3.71
CA THR A 754 11.87 16.08 4.69
C THR A 754 11.32 15.75 6.07
N ILE A 755 10.09 15.22 6.15
CA ILE A 755 9.50 14.73 7.41
C ILE A 755 10.32 13.59 8.01
N LEU A 756 10.72 12.61 7.19
CA LEU A 756 11.58 11.51 7.65
C LEU A 756 12.92 12.01 8.15
N ARG A 757 13.54 12.96 7.46
CA ARG A 757 14.81 13.55 7.85
C ARG A 757 14.69 14.35 9.15
N TRP A 758 13.62 15.11 9.34
CA TRP A 758 13.34 15.80 10.59
C TRP A 758 13.26 14.81 11.78
N ASN A 759 12.45 13.75 11.62
CA ASN A 759 12.31 12.71 12.64
C ASN A 759 13.65 12.03 12.93
N PHE A 760 14.42 11.69 11.91
CA PHE A 760 15.74 11.10 12.05
C PHE A 760 16.67 11.97 12.90
N ILE A 761 16.78 13.27 12.60
CA ILE A 761 17.65 14.18 13.33
C ILE A 761 17.18 14.37 14.79
N ASN A 762 15.87 14.47 15.00
CA ASN A 762 15.29 14.56 16.33
C ASN A 762 15.58 13.30 17.17
N ILE A 763 15.44 12.12 16.59
CA ILE A 763 15.78 10.85 17.22
C ILE A 763 17.28 10.81 17.56
N ILE A 764 18.16 11.12 16.64
CA ILE A 764 19.62 11.15 16.87
C ILE A 764 19.99 12.14 17.99
N ASN A 765 19.37 13.31 18.01
CA ASN A 765 19.58 14.32 19.07
C ASN A 765 19.22 13.76 20.46
N ASN A 766 18.11 13.04 20.57
CA ASN A 766 17.69 12.35 21.79
C ASN A 766 18.63 11.19 22.16
N PHE A 767 19.13 10.42 21.18
CA PHE A 767 20.08 9.33 21.40
C PHE A 767 21.40 9.81 22.02
N PHE A 768 21.98 10.89 21.52
CA PHE A 768 23.22 11.44 22.09
C PHE A 768 23.06 11.87 23.54
N ARG A 769 21.84 12.24 23.93
CA ARG A 769 21.49 12.70 25.28
C ARG A 769 20.90 11.59 26.16
N LYS A 770 20.77 10.36 25.62
CA LYS A 770 20.09 9.22 26.25
C LYS A 770 18.70 9.55 26.83
N ARG A 771 17.94 10.36 26.12
CA ARG A 771 16.52 10.65 26.43
C ARG A 771 15.66 9.62 25.69
N TYR A 772 15.31 8.53 26.37
CA TYR A 772 14.57 7.41 25.74
C TYR A 772 13.07 7.37 26.07
N ASP A 773 12.59 8.28 26.89
CA ASP A 773 11.16 8.38 27.22
C ASP A 773 10.36 8.67 25.93
N GLY A 774 9.52 7.72 25.50
CA GLY A 774 8.77 7.78 24.26
C GLY A 774 9.55 7.47 22.97
N VAL A 775 10.88 7.45 22.96
CA VAL A 775 11.71 7.27 21.75
C VAL A 775 11.49 5.89 21.10
N GLN A 776 11.15 4.86 21.87
CA GLN A 776 10.87 3.53 21.32
C GLN A 776 9.58 3.55 20.48
N GLU A 777 8.54 4.21 20.97
CA GLU A 777 7.27 4.37 20.28
C GLU A 777 7.44 5.25 19.03
N ASP A 778 8.16 6.36 19.16
CA ASP A 778 8.50 7.24 18.04
C ASP A 778 9.28 6.47 16.94
N LEU A 779 10.26 5.65 17.33
CA LEU A 779 11.01 4.80 16.39
C LEU A 779 10.10 3.84 15.64
N PHE A 780 9.17 3.15 16.31
CA PHE A 780 8.24 2.26 15.66
C PHE A 780 7.34 2.99 14.66
N GLN A 781 6.82 4.16 15.04
CA GLN A 781 5.99 4.97 14.15
C GLN A 781 6.76 5.44 12.93
N VAL A 782 7.98 5.96 13.11
CA VAL A 782 8.81 6.48 12.00
C VAL A 782 9.33 5.34 11.12
N VAL A 783 9.67 4.17 11.67
CA VAL A 783 10.02 2.96 10.88
C VAL A 783 8.83 2.51 10.02
N THR A 784 7.63 2.54 10.58
CA THR A 784 6.40 2.21 9.84
C THR A 784 6.15 3.22 8.73
N PHE A 785 6.30 4.51 9.02
CA PHE A 785 6.16 5.59 8.03
C PHE A 785 7.19 5.47 6.91
N ALA A 786 8.47 5.22 7.23
CA ALA A 786 9.53 4.98 6.24
C ALA A 786 9.23 3.77 5.36
N ASN A 787 8.75 2.67 5.96
CA ASN A 787 8.35 1.47 5.22
C ASN A 787 7.19 1.75 4.24
N ASN A 788 6.18 2.48 4.67
CA ASN A 788 5.02 2.82 3.84
C ASN A 788 5.38 3.76 2.67
N ASN A 789 6.44 4.56 2.82
CA ASN A 789 6.97 5.43 1.78
C ASN A 789 8.08 4.78 0.92
N GLY A 790 8.43 3.52 1.18
CA GLY A 790 9.48 2.80 0.45
C GLY A 790 10.91 3.25 0.77
N ASP A 791 11.12 4.09 1.80
CA ASP A 791 12.46 4.51 2.24
C ASP A 791 13.14 3.41 3.07
N ASN A 792 13.72 2.47 2.36
CA ASN A 792 14.43 1.34 2.97
C ASN A 792 15.71 1.76 3.70
N PHE A 793 16.38 2.85 3.28
CA PHE A 793 17.58 3.35 3.95
C PHE A 793 17.24 3.85 5.36
N THR A 794 16.38 4.85 5.47
CA THR A 794 15.96 5.43 6.75
C THR A 794 15.35 4.36 7.66
N LYS A 795 14.49 3.48 7.12
CA LYS A 795 13.92 2.36 7.85
C LYS A 795 14.98 1.49 8.53
N ASN A 796 16.02 1.08 7.81
CA ASN A 796 17.03 0.15 8.35
C ASN A 796 18.01 0.84 9.30
N ILE A 797 18.37 2.10 9.07
CA ILE A 797 19.13 2.91 10.04
C ILE A 797 18.35 3.05 11.37
N LEU A 798 17.05 3.37 11.30
CA LEU A 798 16.23 3.51 12.51
C LEU A 798 16.02 2.18 13.22
N LYS A 799 15.92 1.04 12.51
CA LYS A 799 15.93 -0.29 13.13
C LYS A 799 17.23 -0.57 13.86
N THR A 800 18.37 -0.18 13.30
CA THR A 800 19.65 -0.30 13.98
C THR A 800 19.68 0.48 15.32
N LEU A 801 19.11 1.70 15.33
CA LEU A 801 18.97 2.51 16.54
C LEU A 801 17.96 1.87 17.53
N LEU A 802 16.91 1.19 17.06
CA LEU A 802 16.01 0.43 17.93
C LEU A 802 16.77 -0.71 18.66
N GLY A 803 17.68 -1.40 17.98
CA GLY A 803 18.60 -2.36 18.62
C GLY A 803 19.40 -1.74 19.76
N LYS A 804 19.86 -0.47 19.61
CA LYS A 804 20.54 0.25 20.69
C LYS A 804 19.63 0.50 21.90
N VAL A 805 18.36 0.83 21.69
CA VAL A 805 17.38 0.98 22.80
C VAL A 805 17.21 -0.34 23.54
N PHE A 806 17.07 -1.46 22.84
CA PHE A 806 16.97 -2.78 23.47
C PHE A 806 18.20 -3.13 24.28
N LYS A 807 19.42 -2.83 23.75
CA LYS A 807 20.67 -3.04 24.49
C LYS A 807 20.70 -2.22 25.78
N ASP A 808 20.35 -0.93 25.69
CA ASP A 808 20.40 -0.04 26.85
C ASP A 808 19.32 -0.39 27.91
N ASN A 809 18.25 -1.11 27.51
CA ASN A 809 17.23 -1.71 28.37
C ASN A 809 17.59 -3.15 28.83
N ASN A 810 18.86 -3.54 28.78
CA ASN A 810 19.38 -4.85 29.18
C ASN A 810 18.85 -6.05 28.36
N ASN A 811 18.34 -5.84 27.18
CA ASN A 811 17.92 -6.91 26.25
C ASN A 811 18.95 -7.07 25.12
N SER A 812 20.15 -7.53 25.49
CA SER A 812 21.28 -7.68 24.55
C SER A 812 21.03 -8.72 23.46
N LYS A 813 20.26 -9.78 23.77
CA LYS A 813 19.95 -10.84 22.79
C LYS A 813 19.14 -10.30 21.61
N GLN A 814 18.06 -9.59 21.88
CA GLN A 814 17.21 -9.00 20.86
C GLN A 814 17.95 -7.89 20.09
N ALA A 815 18.82 -7.15 20.76
CA ALA A 815 19.66 -6.15 20.11
C ALA A 815 20.62 -6.80 19.10
N MET A 816 21.27 -7.91 19.45
CA MET A 816 22.18 -8.62 18.54
C MET A 816 21.46 -9.24 17.34
N GLU A 817 20.25 -9.81 17.52
CA GLU A 817 19.43 -10.29 16.42
C GLU A 817 19.17 -9.17 15.40
N ILE A 818 18.74 -8.00 15.88
CA ILE A 818 18.52 -6.82 15.02
C ILE A 818 19.81 -6.40 14.32
N TYR A 819 20.93 -6.32 15.03
CA TYR A 819 22.20 -5.90 14.44
C TYR A 819 22.69 -6.84 13.34
N ASN A 820 22.53 -8.17 13.54
CA ASN A 820 22.92 -9.16 12.53
C ASN A 820 22.07 -9.05 11.26
N ASP A 821 20.77 -8.80 11.39
CA ASP A 821 19.90 -8.57 10.24
C ASP A 821 20.29 -7.28 9.50
N GLN A 822 20.61 -6.23 10.25
CA GLN A 822 20.95 -4.93 9.66
C GLN A 822 22.33 -4.94 8.99
N ILE A 823 23.33 -5.58 9.57
CA ILE A 823 24.66 -5.68 8.94
C ILE A 823 24.59 -6.49 7.64
N ALA A 824 23.80 -7.57 7.60
CA ALA A 824 23.56 -8.35 6.39
C ALA A 824 22.92 -7.51 5.28
N TYR A 825 21.93 -6.69 5.62
CA TYR A 825 21.30 -5.75 4.69
C TYR A 825 22.29 -4.71 4.15
N PHE A 826 23.01 -3.99 5.04
CA PHE A 826 23.96 -2.94 4.61
C PHE A 826 25.13 -3.48 3.81
N ALA A 827 25.60 -4.69 4.12
CA ALA A 827 26.63 -5.36 3.35
C ALA A 827 26.14 -5.73 1.93
N LYS A 828 24.92 -6.29 1.82
CA LYS A 828 24.29 -6.60 0.54
C LYS A 828 24.15 -5.37 -0.34
N GLU A 829 23.64 -4.27 0.23
CA GLU A 829 23.39 -3.01 -0.47
C GLU A 829 24.65 -2.11 -0.58
N LYS A 830 25.81 -2.58 -0.10
CA LYS A 830 27.12 -1.87 -0.08
C LYS A 830 27.03 -0.48 0.59
N MET A 831 26.24 -0.35 1.64
CA MET A 831 26.02 0.92 2.37
C MET A 831 27.02 1.07 3.53
N ALA A 832 28.12 1.76 3.29
CA ALA A 832 29.20 1.90 4.26
C ALA A 832 28.76 2.62 5.56
N LEU A 833 27.93 3.67 5.47
CA LEU A 833 27.49 4.43 6.65
C LEU A 833 26.63 3.57 7.59
N GLY A 834 25.67 2.82 7.06
CA GLY A 834 24.84 1.92 7.85
C GLY A 834 25.63 0.77 8.44
N ALA A 835 26.59 0.22 7.68
CA ALA A 835 27.50 -0.81 8.16
C ALA A 835 28.37 -0.32 9.31
N LEU A 836 28.99 0.88 9.20
CA LEU A 836 29.81 1.48 10.25
C LEU A 836 29.02 1.71 11.55
N LEU A 837 27.79 2.25 11.44
CA LEU A 837 26.93 2.41 12.61
C LEU A 837 26.64 1.06 13.27
N THR A 838 26.30 0.04 12.48
CA THR A 838 25.95 -1.28 12.98
C THR A 838 27.16 -1.97 13.62
N TRP A 839 28.33 -1.97 12.98
CA TRP A 839 29.56 -2.53 13.53
C TRP A 839 29.98 -1.84 14.82
N PHE A 840 29.90 -0.51 14.89
CA PHE A 840 30.16 0.22 16.14
C PHE A 840 29.24 -0.26 17.28
N LEU A 841 27.93 -0.45 17.00
CA LEU A 841 26.97 -0.91 18.00
C LEU A 841 27.17 -2.38 18.37
N ILE A 842 27.55 -3.24 17.42
CA ILE A 842 27.94 -4.63 17.66
C ILE A 842 29.17 -4.65 18.58
N ALA A 843 30.24 -3.94 18.23
CA ALA A 843 31.47 -3.92 19.05
C ALA A 843 31.21 -3.41 20.48
N ASP A 844 30.41 -2.36 20.65
CA ASP A 844 30.00 -1.83 21.96
C ASP A 844 29.08 -2.82 22.74
N ALA A 845 28.32 -3.68 22.05
CA ALA A 845 27.52 -4.73 22.69
C ALA A 845 28.38 -5.96 23.05
N THR A 846 29.22 -6.43 22.13
CA THR A 846 30.12 -7.58 22.28
C THR A 846 31.10 -7.39 23.43
N LEU A 847 31.52 -6.14 23.67
CA LEU A 847 32.38 -5.83 24.83
C LEU A 847 31.76 -6.27 26.17
N ILE A 848 30.43 -6.25 26.28
CA ILE A 848 29.71 -6.63 27.50
C ILE A 848 29.32 -8.12 27.46
N THR A 849 28.99 -8.67 26.32
CA THR A 849 28.40 -10.03 26.19
C THR A 849 29.44 -11.10 25.94
N GLU A 850 30.49 -10.84 25.15
CA GLU A 850 31.48 -11.84 24.70
C GLU A 850 32.91 -11.50 25.14
N GLY A 851 33.16 -10.28 25.62
CA GLY A 851 34.43 -9.83 26.13
C GLY A 851 35.23 -8.89 25.21
N PRO A 852 36.33 -8.35 25.70
CA PRO A 852 37.07 -7.27 25.05
C PRO A 852 37.84 -7.69 23.79
N GLN A 853 38.27 -8.96 23.69
CA GLN A 853 39.02 -9.41 22.52
C GLN A 853 38.19 -9.40 21.24
N ASN A 854 37.00 -10.05 21.27
CA ASN A 854 36.09 -10.10 20.13
C ASN A 854 35.61 -8.69 19.74
N ALA A 855 35.28 -7.87 20.75
CA ALA A 855 34.87 -6.49 20.51
C ALA A 855 35.93 -5.64 19.83
N ARG A 856 37.22 -5.86 20.21
CA ARG A 856 38.37 -5.20 19.61
C ARG A 856 38.53 -5.55 18.13
N GLU A 857 38.48 -6.83 17.80
CA GLU A 857 38.62 -7.32 16.42
C GLU A 857 37.53 -6.71 15.49
N ILE A 858 36.27 -6.70 15.94
CA ILE A 858 35.19 -6.08 15.20
C ILE A 858 35.42 -4.57 15.02
N ALA A 859 35.87 -3.87 16.07
CA ALA A 859 36.11 -2.44 16.02
C ALA A 859 37.30 -2.06 15.13
N GLU A 860 38.37 -2.89 15.09
CA GLU A 860 39.53 -2.69 14.24
C GLU A 860 39.19 -2.87 12.75
N GLN A 861 38.41 -3.92 12.39
CA GLN A 861 37.91 -4.10 11.02
C GLN A 861 37.04 -2.93 10.57
N ALA A 862 36.11 -2.49 11.41
CA ALA A 862 35.27 -1.33 11.12
C ALA A 862 36.11 -0.02 11.00
N LEU A 863 37.17 0.10 11.75
CA LEU A 863 38.07 1.26 11.70
C LEU A 863 38.79 1.37 10.34
N GLU A 864 39.25 0.26 9.79
CA GLU A 864 39.84 0.21 8.43
C GLU A 864 38.86 0.73 7.37
N VAL A 865 37.58 0.32 7.47
CA VAL A 865 36.52 0.80 6.58
C VAL A 865 36.27 2.29 6.75
N ALA A 866 36.19 2.78 8.00
CA ALA A 866 35.98 4.20 8.30
C ALA A 866 37.10 5.11 7.79
N GLN A 867 38.33 4.59 7.75
CA GLN A 867 39.53 5.28 7.27
C GLN A 867 39.79 5.17 5.77
N ASN A 868 38.96 4.37 5.05
CA ASN A 868 39.08 4.28 3.59
C ASN A 868 38.92 5.66 2.95
N PRO A 869 39.79 6.10 2.02
CA PRO A 869 39.72 7.42 1.42
C PRO A 869 38.41 7.78 0.72
N LYS A 870 37.65 6.80 0.29
CA LYS A 870 36.30 7.02 -0.32
C LYS A 870 35.29 7.40 0.75
N ILE A 871 35.41 6.85 1.95
CA ILE A 871 34.48 7.04 3.07
C ILE A 871 34.97 8.20 3.96
N ASP A 872 36.21 8.12 4.46
CA ASP A 872 36.94 9.09 5.27
C ASP A 872 36.06 9.72 6.36
N ASN A 873 35.52 8.87 7.26
CA ASN A 873 34.51 9.30 8.24
C ASN A 873 35.13 9.47 9.63
N TYR A 874 35.51 10.71 9.96
CA TYR A 874 36.16 11.07 11.23
C TYR A 874 35.28 10.79 12.45
N PHE A 875 33.96 10.93 12.32
CA PHE A 875 33.06 10.71 13.43
C PHE A 875 33.06 9.24 13.88
N PHE A 876 32.97 8.28 12.94
CA PHE A 876 33.08 6.85 13.27
C PHE A 876 34.51 6.45 13.65
N VAL A 877 35.54 7.05 13.07
CA VAL A 877 36.92 6.82 13.49
C VAL A 877 37.08 7.12 14.99
N ILE A 878 36.53 8.24 15.48
CA ILE A 878 36.57 8.58 16.91
C ILE A 878 35.83 7.53 17.75
N LEU A 879 34.61 7.19 17.36
CA LEU A 879 33.78 6.22 18.11
C LEU A 879 34.44 4.84 18.19
N LEU A 880 34.97 4.34 17.08
CA LEU A 880 35.63 3.04 17.03
C LEU A 880 36.94 3.02 17.85
N LYS A 881 37.77 4.06 17.76
CA LYS A 881 38.96 4.22 18.61
C LYS A 881 38.59 4.27 20.09
N MET A 882 37.46 4.87 20.47
CA MET A 882 36.96 4.84 21.83
C MET A 882 36.61 3.42 22.29
N VAL A 883 35.98 2.60 21.44
CA VAL A 883 35.67 1.19 21.76
C VAL A 883 36.97 0.41 21.92
N ILE A 884 37.90 0.51 20.95
CA ILE A 884 39.21 -0.16 21.03
C ILE A 884 39.95 0.23 22.33
N ALA A 885 39.99 1.54 22.64
CA ALA A 885 40.64 2.01 23.87
C ALA A 885 39.97 1.42 25.13
N LYS A 886 38.62 1.31 25.17
CA LYS A 886 37.94 0.64 26.29
C LYS A 886 38.33 -0.82 26.38
N CYS A 887 38.36 -1.55 25.27
CA CYS A 887 38.80 -2.95 25.23
C CYS A 887 40.24 -3.10 25.79
N CYS A 888 41.19 -2.26 25.29
CA CYS A 888 42.56 -2.29 25.71
C CYS A 888 42.75 -1.95 27.20
N ILE A 889 41.99 -0.97 27.73
CA ILE A 889 42.02 -0.68 29.19
C ILE A 889 41.56 -1.89 30.00
N THR A 890 40.50 -2.59 29.57
CA THR A 890 39.95 -3.75 30.26
C THR A 890 40.95 -4.93 30.33
N VAL A 891 41.79 -5.10 29.31
CA VAL A 891 42.85 -6.14 29.27
C VAL A 891 44.21 -5.63 29.72
N SER A 892 44.29 -4.40 30.26
CA SER A 892 45.53 -3.76 30.72
C SER A 892 46.60 -3.51 29.62
N ASP A 893 46.18 -3.43 28.35
CA ASP A 893 47.02 -3.00 27.21
C ASP A 893 47.05 -1.45 27.15
N PHE A 894 47.76 -0.83 28.05
CA PHE A 894 47.76 0.62 28.24
C PHE A 894 48.49 1.40 27.15
N GLU A 895 49.48 0.81 26.50
CA GLU A 895 50.22 1.45 25.39
C GLU A 895 49.28 1.67 24.18
N THR A 896 48.64 0.61 23.77
CA THR A 896 47.67 0.67 22.67
C THR A 896 46.48 1.59 23.02
N ALA A 897 45.92 1.48 24.22
CA ALA A 897 44.87 2.36 24.71
C ALA A 897 45.22 3.83 24.62
N LYS A 898 46.43 4.21 25.06
CA LYS A 898 46.93 5.58 24.99
C LYS A 898 47.00 6.10 23.55
N SER A 899 47.58 5.31 22.66
CA SER A 899 47.73 5.68 21.25
C SER A 899 46.36 5.95 20.59
N HIS A 900 45.37 5.10 20.82
CA HIS A 900 44.02 5.30 20.28
C HIS A 900 43.31 6.50 20.92
N LEU A 901 43.47 6.74 22.24
CA LEU A 901 42.86 7.89 22.92
C LEU A 901 43.47 9.22 22.42
N GLU A 902 44.77 9.31 22.34
CA GLU A 902 45.46 10.52 21.90
C GLU A 902 45.11 10.85 20.44
N SER A 903 45.11 9.83 19.57
CA SER A 903 44.73 9.98 18.19
C SER A 903 43.24 10.41 18.05
N ALA A 904 42.32 9.82 18.82
CA ALA A 904 40.92 10.21 18.81
C ALA A 904 40.71 11.64 19.33
N ILE A 905 41.39 12.03 20.38
CA ILE A 905 41.37 13.40 20.95
C ILE A 905 41.87 14.42 19.92
N LEU A 906 42.95 14.10 19.22
CA LEU A 906 43.49 14.98 18.18
C LEU A 906 42.44 15.23 17.08
N ILE A 907 41.79 14.19 16.58
CA ILE A 907 40.74 14.28 15.55
C ILE A 907 39.53 15.07 16.08
N ALA A 908 39.06 14.74 17.31
CA ALA A 908 37.89 15.40 17.89
C ALA A 908 38.14 16.91 18.15
N ARG A 909 39.37 17.29 18.51
CA ARG A 909 39.79 18.70 18.64
C ARG A 909 39.83 19.40 17.28
N LYS A 910 40.48 18.76 16.28
CA LYS A 910 40.61 19.30 14.92
C LYS A 910 39.26 19.67 14.33
N PHE A 911 38.27 18.84 14.52
CA PHE A 911 36.92 19.01 13.98
C PHE A 911 35.89 19.53 14.99
N ASN A 912 36.34 19.99 16.16
CA ASN A 912 35.51 20.64 17.20
C ASN A 912 34.25 19.82 17.60
N ILE A 913 34.38 18.49 17.73
CA ILE A 913 33.29 17.58 18.12
C ILE A 913 33.22 17.50 19.66
N LYS A 914 32.60 18.49 20.30
CA LYS A 914 32.65 18.76 21.74
C LYS A 914 32.08 17.61 22.59
N ASP A 915 30.95 16.99 22.16
CA ASP A 915 30.33 15.91 22.94
C ASP A 915 31.24 14.66 22.97
N LEU A 916 31.77 14.22 21.84
CA LEU A 916 32.71 13.10 21.79
C LEU A 916 34.04 13.43 22.49
N LEU A 917 34.51 14.65 22.37
CA LEU A 917 35.71 15.08 23.07
C LEU A 917 35.54 15.03 24.59
N SER A 918 34.40 15.43 25.14
CA SER A 918 34.09 15.29 26.56
C SER A 918 34.09 13.83 27.02
N ARG A 919 33.50 12.93 26.22
CA ARG A 919 33.49 11.47 26.50
C ARG A 919 34.91 10.88 26.43
N LEU A 920 35.71 11.33 25.49
CA LEU A 920 37.12 10.94 25.36
C LEU A 920 37.92 11.34 26.60
N TYR A 921 37.75 12.56 27.11
CA TYR A 921 38.42 13.00 28.32
C TYR A 921 37.97 12.20 29.54
N ILE A 922 36.69 11.85 29.65
CA ILE A 922 36.23 10.95 30.71
C ILE A 922 36.91 9.59 30.61
N LEU A 923 36.99 9.02 29.39
CA LEU A 923 37.64 7.72 29.17
C LEU A 923 39.16 7.80 29.42
N TYR A 924 39.82 8.90 29.06
CA TYR A 924 41.24 9.10 29.31
C TYR A 924 41.52 9.32 30.81
N GLY A 925 40.61 9.96 31.53
CA GLY A 925 40.66 10.02 32.98
C GLY A 925 40.55 8.64 33.62
N LYS A 926 39.63 7.78 33.15
CA LYS A 926 39.54 6.38 33.59
C LYS A 926 40.79 5.58 33.27
N TYR A 927 41.40 5.76 32.11
CA TYR A 927 42.70 5.18 31.75
C TYR A 927 43.78 5.54 32.79
N PHE A 928 43.88 6.81 33.18
CA PHE A 928 44.83 7.24 34.18
C PHE A 928 44.49 6.66 35.57
N GLN A 929 43.23 6.52 35.95
CA GLN A 929 42.84 5.85 37.18
C GLN A 929 43.31 4.40 37.23
N GLU A 930 43.06 3.62 36.15
CA GLU A 930 43.49 2.21 36.08
C GLU A 930 45.02 2.08 36.12
N LEU A 931 45.76 2.98 35.45
CA LEU A 931 47.21 3.01 35.57
C LEU A 931 47.66 3.31 36.99
N GLY A 932 47.05 4.26 37.70
CA GLY A 932 47.36 4.58 39.07
C GLY A 932 47.06 3.45 40.07
N LEU A 933 46.13 2.52 39.72
CA LEU A 933 45.87 1.33 40.51
C LEU A 933 46.98 0.28 40.36
N ILE A 934 47.65 0.21 39.22
CA ILE A 934 48.67 -0.84 38.92
C ILE A 934 50.07 -0.35 39.19
N LYS A 935 50.41 0.89 38.87
CA LYS A 935 51.78 1.46 38.98
C LYS A 935 51.90 2.29 40.23
N SER A 936 52.16 1.68 41.36
CA SER A 936 52.23 2.32 42.68
C SER A 936 53.34 3.39 42.82
N ALA A 937 54.49 3.27 42.13
CA ALA A 937 55.58 4.22 42.17
C ALA A 937 55.25 5.60 41.57
N GLN A 938 54.27 5.70 40.65
CA GLN A 938 53.86 6.97 39.99
C GLN A 938 52.36 7.23 40.23
N GLN A 939 51.76 6.62 41.21
CA GLN A 939 50.33 6.66 41.45
C GLN A 939 49.76 8.07 41.53
N GLN A 940 50.40 8.95 42.33
CA GLN A 940 49.92 10.32 42.49
C GLN A 940 49.92 11.12 41.17
N GLU A 941 50.93 10.89 40.31
CA GLU A 941 51.04 11.55 39.02
C GLU A 941 49.91 11.14 38.08
N TYR A 942 49.60 9.84 38.02
CA TYR A 942 48.48 9.32 37.20
C TYR A 942 47.11 9.80 37.73
N LEU A 943 46.89 9.84 39.03
CA LEU A 943 45.61 10.32 39.59
C LEU A 943 45.43 11.83 39.35
N LYS A 944 46.52 12.65 39.43
CA LYS A 944 46.47 14.05 38.98
C LYS A 944 46.17 14.18 37.48
N GLY A 945 46.69 13.25 36.68
CA GLY A 945 46.35 13.14 35.26
C GLY A 945 44.84 12.88 35.02
N ALA A 946 44.26 11.97 35.82
CA ALA A 946 42.84 11.69 35.79
C ALA A 946 41.97 12.92 36.13
N GLU A 947 42.32 13.61 37.22
CA GLU A 947 41.64 14.85 37.64
C GLU A 947 41.66 15.92 36.56
N LYS A 948 42.86 16.13 35.95
CA LYS A 948 43.04 17.08 34.84
C LYS A 948 42.10 16.75 33.65
N MET A 949 41.99 15.48 33.28
CA MET A 949 41.11 15.07 32.18
C MET A 949 39.63 15.30 32.53
N TYR A 950 39.21 15.01 33.77
CA TYR A 950 37.85 15.26 34.21
C TYR A 950 37.53 16.77 34.25
N LYS A 951 38.43 17.65 34.65
CA LYS A 951 38.26 19.11 34.56
C LYS A 951 38.04 19.57 33.11
N GLN A 952 38.84 19.04 32.18
CA GLN A 952 38.65 19.32 30.74
C GLN A 952 37.31 18.83 30.22
N ALA A 953 36.85 17.66 30.67
CA ALA A 953 35.53 17.15 30.31
C ALA A 953 34.43 18.06 30.86
N GLU A 954 34.52 18.51 32.09
CA GLU A 954 33.55 19.39 32.76
C GLU A 954 33.37 20.73 32.02
N GLU A 955 34.46 21.34 31.58
CA GLU A 955 34.43 22.58 30.77
C GLU A 955 33.65 22.40 29.45
N LEU A 956 33.79 21.26 28.81
CA LEU A 956 33.05 20.95 27.57
C LEU A 956 31.59 20.61 27.85
N ILE A 957 31.28 19.86 28.90
CA ILE A 957 29.93 19.52 29.31
C ILE A 957 29.12 20.77 29.67
N ALA A 958 29.75 21.77 30.30
CA ALA A 958 29.13 23.07 30.55
C ALA A 958 28.66 23.76 29.26
N LYS A 959 29.36 23.55 28.13
CA LYS A 959 29.00 24.09 26.80
C LYS A 959 27.94 23.23 26.09
N THR A 960 28.05 21.90 26.15
CA THR A 960 27.13 20.97 25.47
C THR A 960 25.81 20.76 26.23
N LYS A 961 25.80 20.96 27.53
CA LYS A 961 24.69 20.73 28.47
C LYS A 961 24.09 19.33 28.38
N ASN A 962 24.94 18.33 28.08
CA ASN A 962 24.53 16.94 28.02
C ASN A 962 24.46 16.32 29.42
N ALA A 963 23.26 16.17 29.95
CA ALA A 963 23.03 15.66 31.32
C ALA A 963 23.54 14.21 31.49
N TYR A 964 23.48 13.38 30.47
CA TYR A 964 23.93 12.01 30.49
C TYR A 964 25.49 11.96 30.65
N VAL A 965 26.21 12.71 29.84
CA VAL A 965 27.67 12.75 29.92
C VAL A 965 28.12 13.38 31.24
N ASN A 966 27.37 14.35 31.78
CA ASN A 966 27.60 14.91 33.09
C ASN A 966 27.43 13.87 34.22
N SER A 967 26.42 13.01 34.11
CA SER A 967 26.23 11.91 35.06
C SER A 967 27.39 10.90 35.03
N ASP A 968 27.89 10.56 33.83
CA ASP A 968 29.04 9.67 33.66
C ASP A 968 30.33 10.30 34.22
N LEU A 969 30.54 11.60 34.05
CA LEU A 969 31.64 12.35 34.63
C LEU A 969 31.57 12.31 36.18
N LYS A 970 30.42 12.63 36.76
CA LYS A 970 30.22 12.61 38.21
C LYS A 970 30.48 11.21 38.81
N LYS A 971 30.05 10.15 38.15
CA LYS A 971 30.36 8.78 38.57
C LYS A 971 31.86 8.52 38.58
N ALA A 972 32.57 8.93 37.52
CA ALA A 972 34.02 8.76 37.42
C ALA A 972 34.79 9.60 38.47
N GLN A 973 34.36 10.85 38.70
CA GLN A 973 34.92 11.72 39.75
C GLN A 973 34.68 11.15 41.16
N ASN A 974 33.47 10.59 41.42
CA ASN A 974 33.19 9.96 42.71
C ASN A 974 34.05 8.72 42.96
N VAL A 975 34.28 7.89 41.94
CA VAL A 975 35.19 6.73 42.03
C VAL A 975 36.62 7.20 42.37
N LEU A 976 37.10 8.21 41.66
CA LEU A 976 38.41 8.81 41.92
C LEU A 976 38.50 9.34 43.35
N SER A 977 37.55 10.18 43.78
CA SER A 977 37.53 10.78 45.11
C SER A 977 37.45 9.71 46.22
N SER A 978 36.61 8.68 46.02
CA SER A 978 36.50 7.56 47.00
C SER A 978 37.81 6.78 47.12
N PHE A 979 38.48 6.52 45.99
CA PHE A 979 39.76 5.84 45.97
C PHE A 979 40.84 6.66 46.69
N CYS A 980 40.93 7.96 46.42
CA CYS A 980 41.89 8.85 47.07
C CYS A 980 41.67 8.95 48.58
N LYS A 981 40.42 9.03 49.01
CA LYS A 981 40.09 9.02 50.47
C LYS A 981 40.46 7.72 51.14
N LEU A 982 40.21 6.57 50.52
CA LEU A 982 40.51 5.25 51.07
C LEU A 982 42.04 5.01 51.23
N ASN A 983 42.85 5.63 50.38
CA ASN A 983 44.30 5.43 50.34
C ASN A 983 45.07 6.64 50.89
N ASN A 984 44.39 7.65 51.46
CA ASN A 984 44.99 8.87 52.01
C ASN A 984 45.88 9.61 50.97
N ILE A 985 45.48 9.67 49.75
CA ILE A 985 46.23 10.34 48.69
C ILE A 985 45.61 11.73 48.46
N GLU A 986 46.39 12.79 48.58
CA GLU A 986 46.04 14.15 48.21
C GLU A 986 46.34 14.36 46.71
N ILE A 987 45.31 14.77 45.94
CA ILE A 987 45.46 15.07 44.53
C ILE A 987 45.32 16.56 44.28
#